data_d826b0b045fa68794f914cf364eb5e5b
#
_entry.id   d826b0b045fa68794f914cf364eb5e5b
#
_cell.length_a   1.000
_cell.length_b   1.000
_cell.length_c   1.000
_cell.angle_alpha   90.00
_cell.angle_beta   90.00
_cell.angle_gamma   90.00
#
_symmetry.space_group_name_H-M   'P 1'
#
loop_
_entity.id
_entity.type
_entity.pdbx_description
1 polymer ?
#
loop_
_entity_poly.entity_id
_entity_poly.type
_entity_poly.pdbx_seq_one_letter_code
_entity_poly.pdbx_strand_id
1 'polypeptide(L)'
;MLFRSVLSSEATSGVFYAFISGKHYGNKQIFTVDPQGLEIFGIQPEEVAYASFEEAIFAYGPSIWYAGHLANEDPSKARGTQMNGPIDIQKQQIDVTIEKNARLSGTATTTFAAAVAGLRVARFNLFRNFQIQSVIGADGQSLPYVMEERGWDRTLDDDPANLVVILPKALALGESFTIKTTYGGKEAVTNEGGGNYYPVARDDWYPTDRHGDYSEYELTFHIPKGMAIAATGLLVRDEVQGDQNITQWKSDGAISVAGFNLGRMKTAEAKLKDGFLIRSYANESQPNWVLGLQRSADLPIRAGLADMPEVALGTMSTVTLMKLPLTEGQIAVPLYTDFFGPTPFKQVLLTQQTACSYGQAWPGLVWLPICSFYDSTVRHQIGLDDTREAYWAVVTPHEIAHQWWGHTVGWASYRDQWMSEGFAEFSASLFTQYTNKNMNSYLKFWGDRQRNMQYNNEFGLRYSSIAPITMGFRLINRKSGSDAYRVVIYPKGAFVLHMLRMMMLAETHNDNAFKQMMHDFVQTYQNRPASTEDFKQIVEKHMTPGMDLDGNRRMDWFFNEWVYGTEIPKYTFSYDTKDDPEKGLIVSIKLAQAGVSDNFKMQVPIYAELADGNIIRFGTLPMKGSSTRDVQVPVGKVPKPKRMMVNYLYDILSAE
;
A
#
# COMPACT_ATOMS: atom_id res chain seq x y z
N MET A 1 -8.80 -6.75 -31.00
CA MET A 1 -9.95 -6.15 -30.34
C MET A 1 -9.70 -4.74 -29.85
N LEU A 2 -8.55 -4.45 -29.24
CA LEU A 2 -8.08 -3.08 -28.95
C LEU A 2 -8.23 -2.15 -30.17
N PHE A 3 -7.89 -2.65 -31.35
CA PHE A 3 -8.06 -1.93 -32.61
C PHE A 3 -9.53 -1.57 -32.90
N ARG A 4 -10.50 -2.40 -32.53
CA ARG A 4 -11.91 -2.08 -32.66
C ARG A 4 -12.40 -1.06 -31.64
N SER A 5 -11.89 -1.10 -30.38
CA SER A 5 -12.25 -0.09 -29.39
C SER A 5 -11.65 1.28 -29.77
N VAL A 6 -10.43 1.30 -30.32
CA VAL A 6 -9.80 2.49 -30.88
C VAL A 6 -10.61 3.03 -32.07
N LEU A 7 -11.06 2.18 -32.97
CA LEU A 7 -11.82 2.60 -34.15
C LEU A 7 -13.28 2.98 -33.88
N SER A 8 -13.85 2.51 -32.78
CA SER A 8 -15.27 2.76 -32.45
C SER A 8 -15.50 3.95 -31.50
N SER A 9 -14.44 4.57 -31.00
CA SER A 9 -14.50 5.78 -30.19
C SER A 9 -14.10 7.00 -31.02
N GLU A 10 -14.97 7.98 -31.15
CA GLU A 10 -14.64 9.25 -31.80
C GLU A 10 -13.56 10.04 -31.06
N ALA A 11 -13.30 9.69 -29.80
CA ALA A 11 -12.31 10.34 -28.94
C ALA A 11 -10.88 9.78 -29.07
N THR A 12 -10.61 8.81 -29.94
CA THR A 12 -9.32 8.12 -30.06
C THR A 12 -8.28 8.83 -30.93
N SER A 13 -8.42 10.11 -31.17
CA SER A 13 -7.38 10.88 -31.86
C SER A 13 -6.10 10.90 -31.00
N GLY A 14 -4.99 10.42 -31.57
CA GLY A 14 -3.67 10.52 -30.95
C GLY A 14 -3.06 9.23 -30.43
N VAL A 15 -3.79 8.12 -30.40
CA VAL A 15 -3.17 6.82 -30.04
C VAL A 15 -2.25 6.35 -31.16
N PHE A 16 -1.00 6.06 -30.81
CA PHE A 16 0.01 5.56 -31.73
C PHE A 16 0.82 4.47 -31.05
N TYR A 17 1.13 3.41 -31.78
CA TYR A 17 2.09 2.40 -31.34
C TYR A 17 2.92 1.89 -32.52
N ALA A 18 4.18 1.54 -32.22
CA ALA A 18 5.10 0.97 -33.17
C ALA A 18 5.87 -0.19 -32.56
N PHE A 19 5.82 -1.35 -33.19
CA PHE A 19 6.71 -2.45 -32.88
C PHE A 19 8.07 -2.20 -33.55
N ILE A 20 9.13 -2.29 -32.74
CA ILE A 20 10.48 -2.00 -33.16
C ILE A 20 11.33 -3.26 -33.06
N SER A 21 12.02 -3.60 -34.13
CA SER A 21 12.99 -4.68 -34.21
C SER A 21 14.38 -4.09 -34.31
N GLY A 22 15.22 -4.32 -33.30
CA GLY A 22 16.56 -3.75 -33.21
C GLY A 22 17.66 -4.79 -33.28
N LYS A 23 18.80 -4.45 -33.89
CA LYS A 23 19.97 -5.36 -33.98
C LYS A 23 20.65 -5.63 -32.63
N HIS A 24 20.53 -4.69 -31.67
CA HIS A 24 21.25 -4.74 -30.39
C HIS A 24 20.35 -5.07 -29.20
N TYR A 25 19.03 -4.82 -29.30
CA TYR A 25 18.10 -4.89 -28.18
C TYR A 25 16.91 -5.84 -28.42
N GLY A 26 17.08 -6.79 -29.36
CA GLY A 26 16.05 -7.78 -29.65
C GLY A 26 14.89 -7.31 -30.54
N ASN A 27 13.91 -8.18 -30.74
CA ASN A 27 12.84 -8.02 -31.72
C ASN A 27 11.47 -7.67 -31.11
N LYS A 28 11.41 -7.43 -29.80
CA LYS A 28 10.14 -7.25 -29.09
C LYS A 28 10.09 -5.93 -28.34
N GLN A 29 10.39 -4.86 -29.04
CA GLN A 29 10.29 -3.52 -28.47
C GLN A 29 9.04 -2.84 -28.97
N ILE A 30 8.45 -1.98 -28.16
CA ILE A 30 7.28 -1.19 -28.51
C ILE A 30 7.45 0.27 -28.05
N PHE A 31 7.08 1.17 -28.93
CA PHE A 31 6.87 2.57 -28.61
C PHE A 31 5.37 2.85 -28.66
N THR A 32 4.83 3.50 -27.64
CA THR A 32 3.42 3.85 -27.55
C THR A 32 3.23 5.33 -27.24
N VAL A 33 2.18 5.90 -27.81
CA VAL A 33 1.56 7.14 -27.36
C VAL A 33 0.11 6.81 -27.06
N ASP A 34 -0.31 6.96 -25.82
CA ASP A 34 -1.64 6.58 -25.32
C ASP A 34 -2.23 7.69 -24.44
N PRO A 35 -2.70 8.79 -25.04
CA PRO A 35 -3.23 9.93 -24.29
C PRO A 35 -4.50 9.64 -23.51
N GLN A 36 -5.12 8.48 -23.76
CA GLN A 36 -6.35 8.05 -23.06
C GLN A 36 -6.10 6.97 -22.02
N GLY A 37 -4.84 6.51 -21.89
CA GLY A 37 -4.49 5.44 -20.94
C GLY A 37 -5.28 4.16 -21.16
N LEU A 38 -5.37 3.68 -22.40
CA LEU A 38 -6.07 2.45 -22.76
C LEU A 38 -5.27 1.19 -22.35
N GLU A 39 -4.10 1.36 -21.72
CA GLU A 39 -3.18 0.29 -21.30
C GLU A 39 -2.87 -0.69 -22.43
N ILE A 40 -2.53 -0.14 -23.58
CA ILE A 40 -2.24 -0.93 -24.78
C ILE A 40 -1.05 -1.85 -24.48
N PHE A 41 -1.22 -3.14 -24.75
CA PHE A 41 -0.21 -4.19 -24.53
C PHE A 41 0.27 -4.38 -23.09
N GLY A 42 -0.57 -4.09 -22.08
CA GLY A 42 -0.18 -4.23 -20.68
C GLY A 42 0.90 -3.25 -20.24
N ILE A 43 1.23 -2.25 -21.06
CA ILE A 43 2.04 -1.11 -20.66
C ILE A 43 1.16 -0.29 -19.74
N GLN A 44 1.59 -0.13 -18.49
CA GLN A 44 0.86 0.71 -17.53
C GLN A 44 0.64 2.10 -18.11
N PRO A 45 -0.48 2.76 -17.73
CA PRO A 45 -0.95 3.94 -18.41
C PRO A 45 0.06 5.07 -18.36
N GLU A 46 0.80 5.20 -19.42
CA GLU A 46 1.70 6.31 -19.69
C GLU A 46 1.35 6.88 -21.04
N GLU A 47 1.24 8.19 -21.10
CA GLU A 47 0.92 8.87 -22.35
C GLU A 47 1.96 8.56 -23.43
N VAL A 48 3.23 8.50 -23.06
CA VAL A 48 4.32 8.08 -23.94
C VAL A 48 5.17 7.03 -23.24
N ALA A 49 5.34 5.86 -23.85
CA ALA A 49 6.20 4.82 -23.30
C ALA A 49 7.04 4.13 -24.38
N TYR A 50 8.24 3.69 -23.97
CA TYR A 50 9.11 2.79 -24.72
C TYR A 50 9.46 1.60 -23.85
N ALA A 51 9.13 0.42 -24.30
CA ALA A 51 9.21 -0.81 -23.49
C ALA A 51 9.74 -2.01 -24.29
N SER A 52 10.19 -3.03 -23.57
CA SER A 52 10.62 -4.32 -24.12
C SER A 52 9.79 -5.45 -23.51
N PHE A 53 9.32 -6.38 -24.35
CA PHE A 53 8.64 -7.60 -23.93
C PHE A 53 9.59 -8.78 -23.65
N GLU A 54 10.88 -8.67 -23.98
CA GLU A 54 11.81 -9.79 -23.81
C GLU A 54 12.25 -10.02 -22.36
N GLU A 55 12.03 -9.04 -21.49
CA GLU A 55 12.54 -9.05 -20.12
C GLU A 55 11.43 -9.14 -19.04
N ALA A 56 10.18 -9.36 -19.43
CA ALA A 56 9.10 -9.60 -18.49
C ALA A 56 9.25 -10.97 -17.82
N ILE A 57 9.76 -11.02 -16.59
CA ILE A 57 9.92 -12.27 -15.82
C ILE A 57 8.91 -12.38 -14.70
N PHE A 58 8.43 -11.28 -14.22
CA PHE A 58 7.30 -11.23 -13.29
C PHE A 58 6.18 -10.43 -13.95
N ALA A 59 5.12 -10.91 -13.91
CA ALA A 59 3.75 -10.74 -14.22
C ALA A 59 3.14 -9.36 -14.36
N TYR A 60 3.84 -8.30 -14.31
CA TYR A 60 3.30 -6.94 -14.34
C TYR A 60 3.55 -6.18 -15.65
N GLY A 61 3.72 -6.92 -16.74
CA GLY A 61 3.85 -6.34 -18.07
C GLY A 61 5.29 -6.13 -18.54
N PRO A 62 5.47 -5.49 -19.69
CA PRO A 62 6.77 -5.30 -20.33
C PRO A 62 7.70 -4.43 -19.49
N SER A 63 9.01 -4.66 -19.62
CA SER A 63 10.02 -3.78 -19.03
C SER A 63 9.98 -2.41 -19.70
N ILE A 64 9.56 -1.38 -18.95
CA ILE A 64 9.48 -0.01 -19.46
C ILE A 64 10.83 0.67 -19.34
N TRP A 65 11.39 1.10 -20.46
CA TRP A 65 12.68 1.78 -20.53
C TRP A 65 12.53 3.30 -20.45
N TYR A 66 11.43 3.81 -20.97
CA TYR A 66 11.09 5.22 -20.93
C TYR A 66 9.59 5.37 -20.77
N ALA A 67 9.20 6.36 -19.97
CA ALA A 67 7.82 6.78 -19.83
C ALA A 67 7.77 8.28 -19.56
N GLY A 68 6.78 8.95 -20.08
CA GLY A 68 6.65 10.39 -19.94
C GLY A 68 5.34 10.93 -20.46
N HIS A 69 5.19 12.23 -20.33
CA HIS A 69 4.05 13.00 -20.81
C HIS A 69 4.46 13.90 -21.97
N LEU A 70 3.50 14.38 -22.75
CA LEU A 70 3.75 15.34 -23.81
C LEU A 70 4.20 16.68 -23.23
N ALA A 71 5.09 17.37 -23.95
CA ALA A 71 5.72 18.60 -23.47
C ALA A 71 4.75 19.78 -23.25
N ASN A 72 3.56 19.72 -23.84
CA ASN A 72 2.49 20.73 -23.70
C ASN A 72 1.45 20.36 -22.64
N GLU A 73 1.62 19.25 -21.93
CA GLU A 73 0.76 18.90 -20.81
C GLU A 73 1.02 19.84 -19.64
N ASP A 74 -0.06 20.37 -19.06
CA ASP A 74 0.02 21.21 -17.87
C ASP A 74 0.47 20.33 -16.68
N PRO A 75 1.67 20.54 -16.09
CA PRO A 75 2.15 19.71 -14.99
C PRO A 75 1.22 19.69 -13.77
N SER A 76 0.41 20.73 -13.57
CA SER A 76 -0.58 20.78 -12.48
C SER A 76 -1.80 19.91 -12.76
N LYS A 77 -1.97 19.49 -14.01
CA LYS A 77 -3.03 18.59 -14.48
C LYS A 77 -2.50 17.27 -15.00
N ALA A 78 -1.18 17.08 -15.00
CA ALA A 78 -0.50 15.83 -15.32
C ALA A 78 -0.88 14.77 -14.28
N ARG A 79 -2.13 14.42 -14.28
CA ARG A 79 -2.66 13.26 -13.57
C ARG A 79 -2.17 12.06 -14.35
N GLY A 80 -1.47 11.17 -13.67
CA GLY A 80 -1.12 9.90 -14.30
C GLY A 80 -2.37 9.33 -14.96
N THR A 81 -2.19 8.77 -16.13
CA THR A 81 -3.30 8.24 -16.97
C THR A 81 -4.18 7.21 -16.27
N GLN A 82 -3.76 6.68 -15.12
CA GLN A 82 -4.59 5.81 -14.27
C GLN A 82 -5.90 6.46 -13.83
N MET A 83 -5.96 7.78 -13.80
CA MET A 83 -7.15 8.54 -13.38
C MET A 83 -8.13 8.87 -14.51
N ASN A 84 -7.72 8.75 -15.76
CA ASN A 84 -8.48 9.22 -16.92
C ASN A 84 -9.08 8.06 -17.73
N GLY A 85 -9.74 7.11 -17.05
CA GLY A 85 -10.53 6.10 -17.73
C GLY A 85 -11.62 6.72 -18.62
N PRO A 86 -12.04 6.01 -19.67
CA PRO A 86 -13.13 6.44 -20.51
C PRO A 86 -14.49 6.35 -19.81
N ILE A 87 -14.56 5.68 -18.66
CA ILE A 87 -15.74 5.54 -17.82
C ILE A 87 -15.44 5.97 -16.39
N ASP A 88 -16.48 6.40 -15.68
CA ASP A 88 -16.52 6.74 -14.27
C ASP A 88 -17.65 5.92 -13.63
N ILE A 89 -17.30 4.88 -12.87
CA ILE A 89 -18.29 4.01 -12.24
C ILE A 89 -18.87 4.72 -11.02
N GLN A 90 -20.15 4.95 -11.01
CA GLN A 90 -20.86 5.69 -9.97
C GLN A 90 -21.50 4.77 -8.93
N LYS A 91 -22.02 3.61 -9.38
CA LYS A 91 -22.72 2.66 -8.50
C LYS A 91 -22.56 1.23 -8.97
N GLN A 92 -22.37 0.34 -7.99
CA GLN A 92 -22.33 -1.11 -8.15
C GLN A 92 -23.38 -1.78 -7.25
N GLN A 93 -24.28 -2.56 -7.83
CA GLN A 93 -25.21 -3.43 -7.10
C GLN A 93 -24.89 -4.88 -7.49
N ILE A 94 -24.35 -5.64 -6.55
CA ILE A 94 -23.80 -6.97 -6.79
C ILE A 94 -24.58 -7.98 -5.95
N ASP A 95 -25.11 -9.00 -6.60
CA ASP A 95 -25.86 -10.09 -5.97
C ASP A 95 -25.26 -11.42 -6.43
N VAL A 96 -24.59 -12.12 -5.51
CA VAL A 96 -23.84 -13.33 -5.82
C VAL A 96 -24.11 -14.46 -4.85
N THR A 97 -24.10 -15.68 -5.40
CA THR A 97 -24.12 -16.93 -4.66
C THR A 97 -22.73 -17.56 -4.65
N ILE A 98 -22.26 -17.95 -3.49
CA ILE A 98 -21.02 -18.72 -3.32
C ILE A 98 -21.38 -20.10 -2.77
N GLU A 99 -21.13 -21.12 -3.56
CA GLU A 99 -21.46 -22.50 -3.24
C GLU A 99 -20.39 -23.16 -2.35
N LYS A 100 -20.72 -24.32 -1.74
CA LYS A 100 -19.75 -25.12 -0.93
C LYS A 100 -18.52 -25.57 -1.72
N ASN A 101 -18.64 -25.70 -3.03
CA ASN A 101 -17.55 -26.06 -3.95
C ASN A 101 -16.72 -24.85 -4.39
N ALA A 102 -16.94 -23.68 -3.76
CA ALA A 102 -16.30 -22.39 -4.06
C ALA A 102 -16.66 -21.79 -5.45
N ARG A 103 -17.72 -22.31 -6.13
CA ARG A 103 -18.23 -21.66 -7.33
C ARG A 103 -18.91 -20.34 -6.93
N LEU A 104 -18.53 -19.25 -7.59
CA LEU A 104 -19.18 -17.95 -7.49
C LEU A 104 -20.01 -17.71 -8.74
N SER A 105 -21.25 -17.27 -8.58
CA SER A 105 -22.13 -16.89 -9.68
C SER A 105 -23.13 -15.84 -9.25
N GLY A 106 -23.53 -14.95 -10.15
CA GLY A 106 -24.50 -13.91 -9.83
C GLY A 106 -24.60 -12.82 -10.87
N THR A 107 -25.00 -11.65 -10.42
CA THR A 107 -25.20 -10.47 -11.25
C THR A 107 -24.54 -9.24 -10.66
N ALA A 108 -23.98 -8.40 -11.52
CA ALA A 108 -23.56 -7.05 -11.18
C ALA A 108 -24.33 -6.04 -12.03
N THR A 109 -25.01 -5.11 -11.40
CA THR A 109 -25.62 -3.94 -12.04
C THR A 109 -24.68 -2.76 -11.84
N THR A 110 -24.03 -2.34 -12.92
CA THR A 110 -23.01 -1.29 -12.93
C THR A 110 -23.56 -0.05 -13.62
N THR A 111 -23.63 1.06 -12.89
CA THR A 111 -23.97 2.39 -13.43
C THR A 111 -22.70 3.21 -13.55
N PHE A 112 -22.41 3.71 -14.73
CA PHE A 112 -21.23 4.52 -15.02
C PHE A 112 -21.57 5.71 -15.89
N ALA A 113 -20.77 6.78 -15.81
CA ALA A 113 -20.83 7.94 -16.70
C ALA A 113 -19.69 7.87 -17.73
N ALA A 114 -19.93 8.42 -18.91
CA ALA A 114 -18.88 8.60 -19.91
C ALA A 114 -17.93 9.71 -19.46
N ALA A 115 -16.67 9.39 -19.22
CA ALA A 115 -15.61 10.35 -18.92
C ALA A 115 -15.02 10.99 -20.19
N VAL A 116 -15.39 10.49 -21.38
CA VAL A 116 -15.03 11.01 -22.69
C VAL A 116 -16.28 11.16 -23.56
N ALA A 117 -16.32 12.18 -24.43
CA ALA A 117 -17.41 12.34 -25.38
C ALA A 117 -17.33 11.27 -26.48
N GLY A 118 -18.49 10.79 -26.94
CA GLY A 118 -18.56 9.79 -28.01
C GLY A 118 -18.26 8.36 -27.56
N LEU A 119 -18.31 8.07 -26.26
CA LEU A 119 -18.07 6.72 -25.71
C LEU A 119 -19.05 5.69 -26.28
N ARG A 120 -18.54 4.78 -27.11
CA ARG A 120 -19.31 3.69 -27.71
C ARG A 120 -18.95 2.32 -27.14
N VAL A 121 -17.78 2.20 -26.54
CA VAL A 121 -17.24 0.95 -25.99
C VAL A 121 -16.82 1.18 -24.56
N ALA A 122 -17.47 0.47 -23.63
CA ALA A 122 -17.12 0.44 -22.23
C ALA A 122 -16.27 -0.81 -21.93
N ARG A 123 -15.18 -0.64 -21.19
CA ARG A 123 -14.28 -1.74 -20.76
C ARG A 123 -14.32 -1.87 -19.26
N PHE A 124 -14.35 -3.10 -18.79
CA PHE A 124 -14.31 -3.45 -17.39
C PHE A 124 -13.28 -4.56 -17.18
N ASN A 125 -12.58 -4.53 -16.08
CA ASN A 125 -11.81 -5.65 -15.58
C ASN A 125 -12.77 -6.69 -15.00
N LEU A 126 -12.51 -7.96 -15.24
CA LEU A 126 -13.28 -9.07 -14.68
C LEU A 126 -12.39 -10.31 -14.60
N PHE A 127 -12.58 -11.14 -13.58
CA PHE A 127 -11.81 -12.36 -13.42
C PHE A 127 -11.88 -13.24 -14.67
N ARG A 128 -10.73 -13.61 -15.21
CA ARG A 128 -10.59 -14.25 -16.55
C ARG A 128 -11.38 -15.56 -16.70
N ASN A 129 -11.51 -16.32 -15.61
CA ASN A 129 -12.15 -17.64 -15.64
C ASN A 129 -13.67 -17.56 -15.44
N PHE A 130 -14.24 -16.36 -15.37
CA PHE A 130 -15.69 -16.21 -15.40
C PHE A 130 -16.26 -16.39 -16.79
N GLN A 131 -17.40 -17.08 -16.84
CA GLN A 131 -18.23 -17.19 -18.03
C GLN A 131 -19.34 -16.16 -17.93
N ILE A 132 -19.43 -15.29 -18.93
CA ILE A 132 -20.53 -14.34 -19.06
C ILE A 132 -21.74 -15.06 -19.69
N GLN A 133 -22.88 -14.98 -19.03
CA GLN A 133 -24.13 -15.53 -19.50
C GLN A 133 -24.93 -14.48 -20.29
N SER A 134 -24.94 -13.24 -19.84
CA SER A 134 -25.59 -12.12 -20.51
C SER A 134 -25.03 -10.78 -20.06
N VAL A 135 -25.08 -9.79 -20.96
CA VAL A 135 -24.94 -8.37 -20.67
C VAL A 135 -26.16 -7.68 -21.26
N ILE A 136 -26.92 -6.97 -20.41
CA ILE A 136 -28.15 -6.29 -20.84
C ILE A 136 -28.12 -4.82 -20.39
N GLY A 137 -28.71 -3.94 -21.16
CA GLY A 137 -28.96 -2.56 -20.78
C GLY A 137 -30.09 -2.42 -19.76
N ALA A 138 -30.28 -1.21 -19.21
CA ALA A 138 -31.38 -0.91 -18.30
C ALA A 138 -32.78 -1.11 -18.91
N ASP A 139 -32.87 -1.04 -20.24
CA ASP A 139 -34.10 -1.34 -21.02
C ASP A 139 -34.36 -2.84 -21.22
N GLY A 140 -33.49 -3.69 -20.68
CA GLY A 140 -33.58 -5.17 -20.82
C GLY A 140 -33.06 -5.71 -22.16
N GLN A 141 -32.56 -4.86 -23.06
CA GLN A 141 -32.02 -5.32 -24.32
C GLN A 141 -30.61 -5.89 -24.16
N SER A 142 -30.34 -6.99 -24.89
CA SER A 142 -29.01 -7.61 -24.91
C SER A 142 -28.01 -6.71 -25.60
N LEU A 143 -26.85 -6.54 -24.95
CA LEU A 143 -25.73 -5.77 -25.49
C LEU A 143 -24.64 -6.70 -26.04
N PRO A 144 -24.06 -6.39 -27.20
CA PRO A 144 -22.90 -7.13 -27.70
C PRO A 144 -21.72 -6.96 -26.76
N TYR A 145 -21.03 -8.04 -26.42
CA TYR A 145 -19.86 -8.02 -25.55
C TYR A 145 -18.80 -9.02 -26.01
N VAL A 146 -17.60 -8.83 -25.52
CA VAL A 146 -16.50 -9.77 -25.69
C VAL A 146 -15.70 -9.82 -24.41
N MET A 147 -15.29 -11.02 -24.01
CA MET A 147 -14.22 -11.21 -23.02
C MET A 147 -12.88 -11.25 -23.78
N GLU A 148 -12.03 -10.30 -23.49
CA GLU A 148 -10.70 -10.21 -24.06
C GLU A 148 -9.68 -10.67 -23.02
N GLU A 149 -9.02 -11.79 -23.27
CA GLU A 149 -7.90 -12.21 -22.43
C GLU A 149 -6.79 -11.14 -22.50
N ARG A 150 -6.44 -10.54 -21.37
CA ARG A 150 -5.19 -9.79 -21.25
C ARG A 150 -4.08 -10.82 -21.23
N GLY A 151 -3.13 -10.71 -22.12
CA GLY A 151 -1.95 -11.43 -21.80
C GLY A 151 -1.16 -11.98 -22.96
N TRP A 152 0.00 -11.46 -23.02
CA TRP A 152 1.17 -12.01 -23.66
C TRP A 152 1.85 -13.06 -22.77
N ASP A 153 1.59 -13.04 -21.46
CA ASP A 153 2.14 -13.98 -20.49
C ASP A 153 1.03 -14.82 -19.86
N ARG A 154 0.97 -16.08 -20.26
CA ARG A 154 0.03 -17.08 -19.74
C ARG A 154 0.46 -17.66 -18.38
N THR A 155 1.54 -17.16 -17.79
CA THR A 155 2.14 -17.73 -16.56
C THR A 155 1.50 -17.23 -15.28
N LEU A 156 0.62 -16.22 -15.36
CA LEU A 156 -0.07 -15.67 -14.22
C LEU A 156 -1.57 -15.95 -14.33
N ASP A 157 -2.01 -16.79 -13.42
CA ASP A 157 -3.41 -17.17 -13.30
C ASP A 157 -4.31 -16.03 -12.77
N ASP A 158 -3.70 -14.94 -12.26
CA ASP A 158 -4.40 -13.86 -11.53
C ASP A 158 -4.68 -12.61 -12.38
N ASP A 159 -4.23 -12.52 -13.63
CA ASP A 159 -4.49 -11.35 -14.48
C ASP A 159 -5.98 -11.27 -14.88
N PRO A 160 -6.65 -10.12 -14.70
CA PRO A 160 -8.03 -9.95 -15.13
C PRO A 160 -8.15 -10.00 -16.66
N ALA A 161 -9.31 -10.44 -17.15
CA ALA A 161 -9.69 -10.23 -18.53
C ALA A 161 -10.43 -8.90 -18.69
N ASN A 162 -10.50 -8.38 -19.92
CA ASN A 162 -11.35 -7.24 -20.22
C ASN A 162 -12.73 -7.75 -20.67
N LEU A 163 -13.77 -7.33 -19.95
CA LEU A 163 -15.13 -7.36 -20.44
C LEU A 163 -15.36 -6.10 -21.26
N VAL A 164 -15.43 -6.22 -22.57
CA VAL A 164 -15.67 -5.12 -23.51
C VAL A 164 -17.13 -5.13 -23.94
N VAL A 165 -17.86 -4.07 -23.64
CA VAL A 165 -19.30 -3.93 -23.94
C VAL A 165 -19.51 -2.85 -24.99
N ILE A 166 -20.25 -3.17 -26.05
CA ILE A 166 -20.60 -2.23 -27.13
C ILE A 166 -21.96 -1.60 -26.81
N LEU A 167 -21.96 -0.31 -26.58
CA LEU A 167 -23.16 0.45 -26.25
C LEU A 167 -24.06 0.66 -27.49
N PRO A 168 -25.41 0.77 -27.34
CA PRO A 168 -26.32 0.93 -28.45
C PRO A 168 -26.15 2.25 -29.19
N LYS A 169 -25.68 3.29 -28.49
CA LYS A 169 -25.33 4.61 -29.06
C LYS A 169 -24.06 5.14 -28.40
N ALA A 170 -23.41 6.11 -29.03
CA ALA A 170 -22.33 6.86 -28.43
C ALA A 170 -22.89 7.76 -27.31
N LEU A 171 -22.23 7.76 -26.14
CA LEU A 171 -22.60 8.60 -25.00
C LEU A 171 -21.91 9.97 -25.08
N ALA A 172 -22.62 11.01 -24.69
CA ALA A 172 -22.02 12.32 -24.47
C ALA A 172 -21.17 12.32 -23.18
N LEU A 173 -20.24 13.27 -23.07
CA LEU A 173 -19.47 13.47 -21.84
C LEU A 173 -20.41 13.66 -20.63
N GLY A 174 -20.21 12.87 -19.58
CA GLY A 174 -21.04 12.86 -18.37
C GLY A 174 -22.38 12.12 -18.51
N GLU A 175 -22.73 11.59 -19.70
CA GLU A 175 -23.94 10.80 -19.87
C GLU A 175 -23.78 9.45 -19.19
N SER A 176 -24.75 9.11 -18.31
CA SER A 176 -24.73 7.85 -17.55
C SER A 176 -25.39 6.72 -18.32
N PHE A 177 -24.87 5.51 -18.14
CA PHE A 177 -25.43 4.28 -18.67
C PHE A 177 -25.38 3.17 -17.62
N THR A 178 -26.35 2.26 -17.66
CA THR A 178 -26.41 1.13 -16.72
C THR A 178 -26.41 -0.18 -17.49
N ILE A 179 -25.53 -1.09 -17.08
CA ILE A 179 -25.50 -2.47 -17.57
C ILE A 179 -25.79 -3.44 -16.43
N LYS A 180 -26.38 -4.58 -16.74
CA LYS A 180 -26.47 -5.73 -15.86
C LYS A 180 -25.73 -6.90 -16.49
N THR A 181 -24.67 -7.35 -15.83
CA THR A 181 -23.86 -8.48 -16.25
C THR A 181 -24.20 -9.70 -15.40
N THR A 182 -24.52 -10.83 -16.03
CA THR A 182 -24.71 -12.13 -15.37
C THR A 182 -23.49 -12.98 -15.66
N TYR A 183 -22.83 -13.48 -14.62
CA TYR A 183 -21.55 -14.18 -14.75
C TYR A 183 -21.36 -15.22 -13.66
N GLY A 184 -20.35 -16.06 -13.82
CA GLY A 184 -19.94 -16.98 -12.77
C GLY A 184 -18.90 -17.98 -13.25
N GLY A 185 -18.23 -18.59 -12.29
CA GLY A 185 -17.17 -19.55 -12.56
C GLY A 185 -16.64 -20.19 -11.29
N LYS A 186 -15.62 -21.01 -11.46
CA LYS A 186 -14.78 -21.55 -10.40
C LYS A 186 -13.49 -20.73 -10.33
N GLU A 187 -12.68 -20.98 -9.32
CA GLU A 187 -11.33 -20.42 -9.14
C GLU A 187 -11.27 -18.97 -8.67
N ALA A 188 -12.35 -18.18 -8.79
CA ALA A 188 -12.44 -16.86 -8.19
C ALA A 188 -12.42 -16.91 -6.64
N VAL A 189 -12.84 -18.03 -6.08
CA VAL A 189 -12.75 -18.37 -4.65
C VAL A 189 -12.15 -19.77 -4.53
N THR A 190 -11.16 -19.96 -3.67
CA THR A 190 -10.60 -21.26 -3.34
C THR A 190 -11.18 -21.81 -2.03
N ASN A 191 -11.30 -23.14 -1.94
CA ASN A 191 -11.63 -23.83 -0.69
C ASN A 191 -10.37 -24.51 -0.15
N GLU A 192 -9.77 -23.92 0.86
CA GLU A 192 -8.52 -24.36 1.49
C GLU A 192 -8.71 -25.49 2.51
N GLY A 193 -9.94 -26.01 2.63
CA GLY A 193 -10.29 -27.03 3.61
C GLY A 193 -10.67 -26.49 4.98
N GLY A 194 -11.24 -27.33 5.83
CA GLY A 194 -11.64 -26.93 7.20
C GLY A 194 -12.72 -25.84 7.27
N GLY A 195 -13.37 -25.49 6.15
CA GLY A 195 -14.28 -24.35 6.08
C GLY A 195 -13.57 -23.01 5.83
N ASN A 196 -12.33 -23.05 5.39
CA ASN A 196 -11.57 -21.86 4.99
C ASN A 196 -11.76 -21.61 3.50
N TYR A 197 -12.30 -20.48 3.16
CA TYR A 197 -12.43 -20.00 1.78
C TYR A 197 -11.62 -18.74 1.61
N TYR A 198 -11.07 -18.55 0.42
CA TYR A 198 -10.24 -17.41 0.11
C TYR A 198 -10.57 -16.84 -1.27
N PRO A 199 -10.93 -15.55 -1.38
CA PRO A 199 -11.18 -14.91 -2.67
C PRO A 199 -9.86 -14.66 -3.40
N VAL A 200 -9.62 -15.39 -4.49
CA VAL A 200 -8.45 -15.21 -5.36
C VAL A 200 -8.68 -14.02 -6.29
N ALA A 201 -9.86 -13.90 -6.86
CA ALA A 201 -10.26 -12.79 -7.72
C ALA A 201 -10.55 -11.51 -6.90
N ARG A 202 -9.58 -10.99 -6.20
CA ARG A 202 -9.65 -9.97 -5.16
C ARG A 202 -10.49 -8.73 -5.50
N ASP A 203 -10.13 -7.99 -6.54
CA ASP A 203 -10.75 -6.74 -6.99
C ASP A 203 -11.52 -6.89 -8.32
N ASP A 204 -11.39 -8.02 -8.99
CA ASP A 204 -12.02 -8.32 -10.27
C ASP A 204 -13.08 -9.43 -10.21
N TRP A 205 -13.57 -9.78 -9.00
CA TRP A 205 -14.69 -10.72 -8.83
C TRP A 205 -16.04 -10.17 -9.31
N TYR A 206 -16.09 -8.92 -9.71
CA TYR A 206 -17.19 -8.19 -10.35
C TYR A 206 -16.62 -7.27 -11.42
N PRO A 207 -17.42 -6.74 -12.38
CA PRO A 207 -16.94 -5.80 -13.37
C PRO A 207 -16.44 -4.50 -12.71
N THR A 208 -15.14 -4.22 -12.80
CA THR A 208 -14.50 -3.04 -12.25
C THR A 208 -13.84 -2.21 -13.34
N ASP A 209 -13.51 -0.99 -13.05
CA ASP A 209 -12.57 -0.19 -13.84
C ASP A 209 -11.21 -0.17 -13.13
N ARG A 210 -10.53 0.92 -13.18
CA ARG A 210 -9.18 1.13 -12.67
C ARG A 210 -9.15 1.28 -11.17
N HIS A 211 -8.01 1.02 -10.64
CA HIS A 211 -7.70 1.39 -9.26
C HIS A 211 -7.87 2.90 -9.06
N GLY A 212 -8.64 3.31 -8.03
CA GLY A 212 -8.89 4.72 -7.73
C GLY A 212 -10.19 5.30 -8.31
N ASP A 213 -11.02 4.51 -8.96
CA ASP A 213 -12.39 4.88 -9.29
C ASP A 213 -13.29 4.66 -8.06
N TYR A 214 -13.88 5.75 -7.54
CA TYR A 214 -14.68 5.73 -6.30
C TYR A 214 -16.17 5.62 -6.61
N SER A 215 -16.80 4.55 -6.17
CA SER A 215 -18.22 4.28 -6.42
C SER A 215 -18.97 3.80 -5.18
N GLU A 216 -20.30 3.89 -5.20
CA GLU A 216 -21.17 3.34 -4.16
C GLU A 216 -21.42 1.85 -4.39
N TYR A 217 -21.37 1.05 -3.32
CA TYR A 217 -21.57 -0.39 -3.38
C TYR A 217 -22.75 -0.86 -2.55
N GLU A 218 -23.57 -1.73 -3.14
CA GLU A 218 -24.58 -2.54 -2.48
C GLU A 218 -24.30 -4.02 -2.81
N LEU A 219 -23.91 -4.79 -1.80
CA LEU A 219 -23.47 -6.17 -1.96
C LEU A 219 -24.45 -7.13 -1.31
N THR A 220 -24.93 -8.12 -2.04
CA THR A 220 -25.77 -9.21 -1.52
C THR A 220 -25.03 -10.51 -1.73
N PHE A 221 -24.86 -11.28 -0.64
CA PHE A 221 -24.22 -12.58 -0.69
C PHE A 221 -25.17 -13.66 -0.22
N HIS A 222 -25.30 -14.71 -1.04
CA HIS A 222 -25.97 -15.97 -0.70
C HIS A 222 -24.89 -17.02 -0.44
N ILE A 223 -24.69 -17.40 0.80
CA ILE A 223 -23.65 -18.35 1.21
C ILE A 223 -24.26 -19.57 1.92
N PRO A 224 -23.56 -20.71 1.99
CA PRO A 224 -24.06 -21.87 2.68
C PRO A 224 -24.33 -21.60 4.15
N LYS A 225 -25.44 -22.10 4.68
CA LYS A 225 -25.82 -22.00 6.09
C LYS A 225 -24.67 -22.50 7.00
N GLY A 226 -24.42 -21.71 8.06
CA GLY A 226 -23.34 -21.98 9.02
C GLY A 226 -21.99 -21.44 8.61
N MET A 227 -21.91 -20.70 7.51
CA MET A 227 -20.77 -19.85 7.16
C MET A 227 -21.04 -18.40 7.56
N ALA A 228 -19.98 -17.69 7.90
CA ALA A 228 -19.97 -16.24 8.09
C ALA A 228 -19.27 -15.58 6.90
N ILE A 229 -19.65 -14.34 6.62
CA ILE A 229 -18.97 -13.48 5.64
C ILE A 229 -18.64 -12.14 6.29
N ALA A 230 -17.46 -11.64 5.99
CA ALA A 230 -17.03 -10.27 6.24
C ALA A 230 -16.88 -9.59 4.89
N ALA A 231 -17.54 -8.46 4.66
CA ALA A 231 -17.47 -7.74 3.41
C ALA A 231 -17.29 -6.24 3.63
N THR A 232 -16.83 -5.56 2.60
CA THR A 232 -16.70 -4.11 2.58
C THR A 232 -18.06 -3.43 2.79
N GLY A 233 -18.10 -2.35 3.55
CA GLY A 233 -19.31 -1.60 3.90
C GLY A 233 -19.94 -2.08 5.21
N LEU A 234 -21.11 -1.55 5.54
CA LEU A 234 -21.89 -1.88 6.74
C LEU A 234 -22.87 -3.00 6.47
N LEU A 235 -22.94 -3.96 7.38
CA LEU A 235 -23.95 -5.03 7.36
C LEU A 235 -25.34 -4.43 7.64
N VAL A 236 -26.23 -4.51 6.65
CA VAL A 236 -27.61 -3.98 6.73
C VAL A 236 -28.67 -5.08 6.88
N ARG A 237 -28.33 -6.31 6.49
CA ARG A 237 -29.21 -7.49 6.61
C ARG A 237 -28.38 -8.75 6.79
N ASP A 238 -28.83 -9.63 7.68
CA ASP A 238 -28.25 -10.96 7.90
C ASP A 238 -29.38 -11.92 8.31
N GLU A 239 -29.74 -12.84 7.42
CA GLU A 239 -30.86 -13.78 7.64
C GLU A 239 -30.59 -15.14 7.04
N VAL A 240 -31.13 -16.16 7.68
CA VAL A 240 -31.08 -17.53 7.18
C VAL A 240 -32.37 -17.87 6.42
N GLN A 241 -32.24 -18.26 5.15
CA GLN A 241 -33.34 -18.73 4.32
C GLN A 241 -33.03 -20.15 3.81
N GLY A 242 -33.75 -21.16 4.31
CA GLY A 242 -33.52 -22.55 3.93
C GLY A 242 -32.13 -23.05 4.34
N ASP A 243 -31.32 -23.39 3.37
CA ASP A 243 -29.94 -23.86 3.50
C ASP A 243 -28.87 -22.79 3.22
N GLN A 244 -29.31 -21.53 3.05
CA GLN A 244 -28.44 -20.40 2.79
C GLN A 244 -28.50 -19.38 3.93
N ASN A 245 -27.40 -18.64 4.11
CA ASN A 245 -27.35 -17.39 4.82
C ASN A 245 -27.25 -16.25 3.79
N ILE A 246 -28.13 -15.26 3.91
CA ILE A 246 -28.22 -14.10 2.99
C ILE A 246 -27.79 -12.86 3.77
N THR A 247 -26.74 -12.19 3.30
CA THR A 247 -26.26 -10.96 3.90
C THR A 247 -26.29 -9.82 2.89
N GLN A 248 -26.62 -8.62 3.34
CA GLN A 248 -26.52 -7.40 2.55
C GLN A 248 -25.61 -6.41 3.23
N TRP A 249 -24.75 -5.81 2.43
CA TRP A 249 -23.77 -4.83 2.85
C TRP A 249 -23.87 -3.58 2.00
N LYS A 250 -23.63 -2.41 2.61
CA LYS A 250 -23.67 -1.13 1.90
C LYS A 250 -22.46 -0.30 2.27
N SER A 251 -21.78 0.28 1.28
CA SER A 251 -20.65 1.18 1.54
C SER A 251 -21.07 2.46 2.26
N ASP A 252 -20.18 3.02 3.06
CA ASP A 252 -20.35 4.29 3.79
C ASP A 252 -20.13 5.52 2.88
N GLY A 253 -20.50 5.45 1.63
CA GLY A 253 -20.25 6.43 0.59
C GLY A 253 -19.45 5.80 -0.56
N ALA A 254 -18.86 6.62 -1.41
CA ALA A 254 -18.04 6.15 -2.50
C ALA A 254 -16.70 5.60 -1.98
N ILE A 255 -16.33 4.41 -2.44
CA ILE A 255 -15.09 3.69 -2.08
C ILE A 255 -14.42 3.15 -3.33
N SER A 256 -13.10 2.93 -3.27
CA SER A 256 -12.29 2.54 -4.42
C SER A 256 -12.44 1.08 -4.83
N VAL A 257 -12.82 0.18 -3.92
CA VAL A 257 -12.89 -1.26 -4.17
C VAL A 257 -13.77 -1.95 -3.14
N ALA A 258 -14.47 -3.02 -3.54
CA ALA A 258 -15.23 -3.87 -2.65
C ALA A 258 -14.67 -5.29 -2.64
N GLY A 259 -14.64 -5.90 -1.44
CA GLY A 259 -14.17 -7.26 -1.25
C GLY A 259 -14.94 -7.98 -0.17
N PHE A 260 -14.61 -9.25 0.01
CA PHE A 260 -15.20 -10.11 1.04
C PHE A 260 -14.22 -11.20 1.48
N ASN A 261 -14.47 -11.77 2.65
CA ASN A 261 -13.89 -13.03 3.09
C ASN A 261 -14.98 -13.88 3.70
N LEU A 262 -14.92 -15.21 3.53
CA LEU A 262 -15.95 -16.11 4.03
C LEU A 262 -15.36 -17.39 4.58
N GLY A 263 -16.12 -18.04 5.47
CA GLY A 263 -15.71 -19.31 6.06
C GLY A 263 -16.54 -19.69 7.28
N ARG A 264 -16.15 -20.77 7.93
CA ARG A 264 -16.63 -21.10 9.28
C ARG A 264 -15.79 -20.36 10.30
N MET A 265 -16.29 -19.21 10.76
CA MET A 265 -15.52 -18.28 11.57
C MET A 265 -16.15 -18.03 12.92
N LYS A 266 -15.30 -17.86 13.93
CA LYS A 266 -15.64 -17.19 15.20
C LYS A 266 -15.32 -15.71 15.08
N THR A 267 -16.04 -14.90 15.84
CA THR A 267 -15.88 -13.46 15.88
C THR A 267 -15.64 -12.95 17.29
N ALA A 268 -14.84 -11.89 17.38
CA ALA A 268 -14.74 -11.05 18.56
C ALA A 268 -14.83 -9.59 18.12
N GLU A 269 -15.47 -8.75 18.92
CA GLU A 269 -15.66 -7.35 18.57
C GLU A 269 -15.38 -6.42 19.72
N ALA A 270 -15.06 -5.18 19.39
CA ALA A 270 -14.94 -4.06 20.30
C ALA A 270 -15.51 -2.81 19.65
N LYS A 271 -16.20 -2.01 20.44
CA LYS A 271 -16.73 -0.71 20.03
C LYS A 271 -15.96 0.39 20.75
N LEU A 272 -15.38 1.30 20.01
CA LEU A 272 -14.66 2.46 20.55
C LEU A 272 -15.65 3.51 21.09
N LYS A 273 -15.13 4.49 21.83
CA LYS A 273 -15.97 5.51 22.49
C LYS A 273 -16.79 6.37 21.52
N ASP A 274 -16.26 6.61 20.32
CA ASP A 274 -16.91 7.34 19.22
C ASP A 274 -17.91 6.49 18.44
N GLY A 275 -18.03 5.20 18.77
CA GLY A 275 -18.91 4.26 18.11
C GLY A 275 -18.27 3.44 17.01
N PHE A 276 -17.00 3.67 16.66
CA PHE A 276 -16.27 2.89 15.65
C PHE A 276 -16.21 1.41 16.05
N LEU A 277 -16.56 0.50 15.12
CA LEU A 277 -16.60 -0.93 15.38
C LEU A 277 -15.31 -1.60 14.84
N ILE A 278 -14.66 -2.38 15.68
CA ILE A 278 -13.58 -3.28 15.28
C ILE A 278 -14.06 -4.71 15.51
N ARG A 279 -14.00 -5.55 14.48
CA ARG A 279 -14.39 -6.95 14.59
C ARG A 279 -13.32 -7.84 14.00
N SER A 280 -12.87 -8.81 14.77
CA SER A 280 -11.90 -9.83 14.34
C SER A 280 -12.62 -11.15 14.03
N TYR A 281 -12.22 -11.78 12.94
CA TYR A 281 -12.71 -13.06 12.46
C TYR A 281 -11.57 -14.07 12.46
N ALA A 282 -11.80 -15.25 13.02
CA ALA A 282 -10.86 -16.35 12.96
C ALA A 282 -11.56 -17.64 12.54
N ASN A 283 -10.96 -18.38 11.63
CA ASN A 283 -11.51 -19.65 11.17
C ASN A 283 -11.56 -20.67 12.29
N GLU A 284 -12.66 -21.43 12.39
CA GLU A 284 -12.86 -22.48 13.40
C GLU A 284 -11.89 -23.64 13.24
N SER A 285 -11.48 -23.93 12.02
CA SER A 285 -10.55 -25.00 11.68
C SER A 285 -9.42 -24.47 10.80
N GLN A 286 -8.31 -25.18 10.81
CA GLN A 286 -7.14 -24.82 10.04
C GLN A 286 -7.28 -25.23 8.57
N PRO A 287 -6.66 -24.51 7.61
CA PRO A 287 -6.57 -24.93 6.22
C PRO A 287 -5.73 -26.22 6.08
N ASN A 288 -5.93 -26.93 4.98
CA ASN A 288 -5.33 -28.25 4.74
C ASN A 288 -3.80 -28.25 4.84
N TRP A 289 -3.13 -27.20 4.39
CA TRP A 289 -1.68 -27.12 4.42
C TRP A 289 -1.14 -27.02 5.86
N VAL A 290 -1.82 -26.29 6.74
CA VAL A 290 -1.49 -26.21 8.16
C VAL A 290 -1.68 -27.57 8.85
N LEU A 291 -2.80 -28.25 8.56
CA LEU A 291 -3.03 -29.61 9.05
C LEU A 291 -1.96 -30.59 8.52
N GLY A 292 -1.47 -30.38 7.31
CA GLY A 292 -0.35 -31.12 6.73
C GLY A 292 0.94 -30.96 7.55
N LEU A 293 1.29 -29.72 7.90
CA LEU A 293 2.45 -29.42 8.75
C LEU A 293 2.34 -30.08 10.14
N GLN A 294 1.17 -29.99 10.77
CA GLN A 294 0.94 -30.65 12.07
C GLN A 294 1.12 -32.17 12.00
N ARG A 295 0.56 -32.81 10.96
CA ARG A 295 0.72 -34.25 10.76
C ARG A 295 2.17 -34.65 10.53
N SER A 296 2.92 -33.85 9.77
CA SER A 296 4.33 -34.11 9.51
C SER A 296 5.19 -33.99 10.77
N ALA A 297 4.87 -33.08 11.67
CA ALA A 297 5.52 -32.93 12.96
C ALA A 297 5.16 -34.08 13.94
N ASP A 298 3.94 -34.61 13.89
CA ASP A 298 3.48 -35.72 14.71
C ASP A 298 4.03 -37.11 14.28
N LEU A 299 4.49 -37.24 13.02
CA LEU A 299 4.96 -38.51 12.47
C LEU A 299 6.16 -39.14 13.24
N PRO A 300 7.20 -38.38 13.62
CA PRO A 300 8.33 -38.94 14.40
C PRO A 300 7.89 -39.45 15.76
N ILE A 301 6.96 -38.78 16.42
CA ILE A 301 6.43 -39.17 17.74
C ILE A 301 5.65 -40.50 17.65
N ARG A 302 4.84 -40.65 16.60
CA ARG A 302 4.06 -41.89 16.36
C ARG A 302 4.90 -43.06 15.90
N ALA A 303 6.04 -42.81 15.23
CA ALA A 303 6.94 -43.83 14.71
C ALA A 303 7.92 -44.38 15.78
N GLY A 304 7.88 -43.90 17.03
CA GLY A 304 8.74 -44.38 18.12
C GLY A 304 10.23 -44.03 17.91
N LEU A 305 10.56 -43.02 17.14
CA LEU A 305 11.93 -42.50 16.99
C LEU A 305 12.29 -41.68 18.23
N ALA A 306 12.57 -42.38 19.33
CA ALA A 306 12.73 -41.83 20.68
C ALA A 306 13.94 -40.89 20.89
N ASP A 307 14.82 -40.75 19.91
CA ASP A 307 16.03 -39.92 20.02
C ASP A 307 15.95 -38.56 19.31
N MET A 308 14.80 -38.22 18.73
CA MET A 308 14.59 -36.86 18.21
C MET A 308 13.89 -36.00 19.29
N PRO A 309 14.32 -34.73 19.50
CA PRO A 309 13.64 -33.86 20.43
C PRO A 309 12.15 -33.77 20.05
N GLU A 310 11.27 -33.98 21.03
CA GLU A 310 9.81 -33.85 20.87
C GLU A 310 9.50 -32.42 20.34
N VAL A 311 9.30 -32.28 19.03
CA VAL A 311 8.77 -31.08 18.46
C VAL A 311 7.25 -31.18 18.49
N ALA A 312 6.68 -31.03 19.67
CA ALA A 312 5.26 -30.83 19.78
C ALA A 312 4.92 -29.44 19.23
N LEU A 313 4.30 -29.38 18.05
CA LEU A 313 3.70 -28.12 17.59
C LEU A 313 2.65 -27.70 18.61
N GLY A 314 2.78 -26.48 19.12
CA GLY A 314 1.78 -25.85 19.96
C GLY A 314 0.41 -25.78 19.27
N THR A 315 -0.61 -25.35 19.98
CA THR A 315 -1.96 -25.20 19.42
C THR A 315 -1.96 -24.21 18.26
N MET A 316 -2.14 -24.68 17.05
CA MET A 316 -2.22 -23.84 15.84
C MET A 316 -3.64 -23.27 15.63
N SER A 317 -4.47 -23.18 16.69
CA SER A 317 -5.81 -22.59 16.61
C SER A 317 -5.75 -21.07 16.54
N THR A 318 -6.21 -20.50 15.45
CA THR A 318 -6.27 -19.04 15.25
C THR A 318 -7.36 -18.39 16.11
N VAL A 319 -8.38 -19.13 16.52
CA VAL A 319 -9.46 -18.65 17.41
C VAL A 319 -8.91 -18.19 18.76
N THR A 320 -7.91 -18.88 19.28
CA THR A 320 -7.30 -18.54 20.59
C THR A 320 -6.68 -17.14 20.57
N LEU A 321 -6.06 -16.76 19.47
CA LEU A 321 -5.34 -15.49 19.32
C LEU A 321 -6.12 -14.42 18.54
N MET A 322 -7.40 -14.65 18.17
CA MET A 322 -8.20 -13.67 17.44
C MET A 322 -8.39 -12.34 18.19
N LYS A 323 -8.17 -12.32 19.50
CA LYS A 323 -8.21 -11.10 20.32
C LYS A 323 -6.97 -10.23 20.16
N LEU A 324 -5.86 -10.77 19.67
CA LEU A 324 -4.63 -10.00 19.46
C LEU A 324 -4.84 -8.90 18.39
N PRO A 325 -5.22 -9.20 17.14
CA PRO A 325 -5.53 -8.17 16.15
C PRO A 325 -6.63 -7.20 16.60
N LEU A 326 -7.62 -7.69 17.36
CA LEU A 326 -8.67 -6.84 17.94
C LEU A 326 -8.07 -5.79 18.89
N THR A 327 -7.16 -6.21 19.79
CA THR A 327 -6.50 -5.31 20.74
C THR A 327 -5.59 -4.32 20.02
N GLU A 328 -4.84 -4.79 19.01
CA GLU A 328 -4.01 -3.92 18.17
C GLU A 328 -4.87 -2.86 17.46
N GLY A 329 -6.03 -3.24 16.93
CA GLY A 329 -6.98 -2.32 16.33
C GLY A 329 -7.54 -1.28 17.31
N GLN A 330 -7.85 -1.68 18.55
CA GLN A 330 -8.31 -0.76 19.60
C GLN A 330 -7.27 0.30 19.99
N ILE A 331 -5.99 0.05 19.72
CA ILE A 331 -4.91 1.01 19.93
C ILE A 331 -4.64 1.80 18.64
N ALA A 332 -4.53 1.12 17.50
CA ALA A 332 -4.15 1.73 16.23
C ALA A 332 -5.19 2.75 15.74
N VAL A 333 -6.48 2.41 15.77
CA VAL A 333 -7.53 3.31 15.25
C VAL A 333 -7.57 4.65 16.01
N PRO A 334 -7.62 4.71 17.34
CA PRO A 334 -7.57 5.99 18.05
C PRO A 334 -6.25 6.75 17.84
N LEU A 335 -5.12 6.05 17.79
CA LEU A 335 -3.81 6.66 17.54
C LEU A 335 -3.77 7.32 16.16
N TYR A 336 -4.24 6.64 15.13
CA TYR A 336 -4.24 7.16 13.77
C TYR A 336 -5.28 8.28 13.59
N THR A 337 -6.41 8.18 14.27
CA THR A 337 -7.39 9.28 14.32
C THR A 337 -6.79 10.55 14.95
N ASP A 338 -6.00 10.41 16.01
CA ASP A 338 -5.30 11.54 16.65
C ASP A 338 -4.22 12.14 15.74
N PHE A 339 -3.49 11.31 15.00
CA PHE A 339 -2.41 11.78 14.12
C PHE A 339 -2.88 12.28 12.75
N PHE A 340 -3.94 11.69 12.18
CA PHE A 340 -4.32 11.89 10.78
C PHE A 340 -5.75 12.43 10.60
N GLY A 341 -6.51 12.53 11.69
CA GLY A 341 -7.94 12.85 11.63
C GLY A 341 -8.81 11.61 11.43
N PRO A 342 -10.15 11.76 11.49
CA PRO A 342 -11.07 10.65 11.34
C PRO A 342 -11.08 10.09 9.92
N THR A 343 -11.21 8.77 9.79
CA THR A 343 -11.55 8.11 8.54
C THR A 343 -13.08 8.20 8.32
N PRO A 344 -13.57 8.21 7.06
CA PRO A 344 -15.02 8.17 6.78
C PRO A 344 -15.66 6.84 7.17
N PHE A 345 -14.87 5.77 7.31
CA PHE A 345 -15.39 4.44 7.66
C PHE A 345 -15.84 4.38 9.11
N LYS A 346 -16.86 3.56 9.38
CA LYS A 346 -17.42 3.37 10.74
C LYS A 346 -16.97 2.07 11.38
N GLN A 347 -16.28 1.23 10.63
CA GLN A 347 -15.77 -0.05 11.11
C GLN A 347 -14.53 -0.51 10.37
N VAL A 348 -13.81 -1.44 10.99
CA VAL A 348 -12.80 -2.28 10.35
C VAL A 348 -13.01 -3.74 10.74
N LEU A 349 -13.09 -4.61 9.75
CA LEU A 349 -13.23 -6.06 9.88
C LEU A 349 -11.86 -6.69 9.63
N LEU A 350 -11.30 -7.36 10.64
CA LEU A 350 -9.99 -8.01 10.59
C LEU A 350 -10.22 -9.50 10.33
N THR A 351 -9.85 -9.97 9.16
CA THR A 351 -10.04 -11.36 8.71
C THR A 351 -8.71 -12.06 8.49
N GLN A 352 -8.74 -13.34 8.19
CA GLN A 352 -7.56 -14.15 7.92
C GLN A 352 -7.44 -14.45 6.44
N GLN A 353 -6.21 -14.44 5.92
CA GLN A 353 -5.87 -15.09 4.66
C GLN A 353 -4.92 -16.24 4.90
N THR A 354 -4.89 -17.20 3.97
CA THR A 354 -4.08 -18.42 4.09
C THR A 354 -2.58 -18.18 3.86
N ALA A 355 -2.21 -17.09 3.20
CA ALA A 355 -0.81 -16.71 3.03
C ALA A 355 -0.19 -16.21 4.34
N CYS A 356 1.13 -16.44 4.50
CA CYS A 356 1.91 -15.92 5.63
C CYS A 356 2.81 -14.74 5.28
N SER A 357 2.93 -14.39 4.01
CA SER A 357 3.97 -13.47 3.53
C SER A 357 3.53 -12.00 3.44
N TYR A 358 2.22 -11.72 3.44
CA TYR A 358 1.68 -10.37 3.30
C TYR A 358 0.28 -10.25 3.91
N GLY A 359 -0.11 -9.02 4.27
CA GLY A 359 -1.47 -8.59 4.55
C GLY A 359 -2.11 -7.94 3.33
N GLN A 360 -3.39 -7.60 3.44
CA GLN A 360 -4.12 -6.85 2.43
C GLN A 360 -5.24 -6.07 3.10
N ALA A 361 -5.43 -4.83 2.70
CA ALA A 361 -6.52 -3.99 3.20
C ALA A 361 -7.41 -3.48 2.06
N TRP A 362 -8.73 -3.51 2.31
CA TRP A 362 -9.77 -2.84 1.55
C TRP A 362 -10.55 -1.87 2.45
N PRO A 363 -11.39 -1.00 1.92
CA PRO A 363 -12.24 -0.12 2.74
C PRO A 363 -13.06 -0.89 3.78
N GLY A 364 -12.76 -0.70 5.06
CA GLY A 364 -13.42 -1.39 6.17
C GLY A 364 -13.12 -2.88 6.32
N LEU A 365 -12.25 -3.47 5.51
CA LEU A 365 -11.96 -4.91 5.49
C LEU A 365 -10.46 -5.18 5.34
N VAL A 366 -9.90 -6.00 6.23
CA VAL A 366 -8.48 -6.35 6.25
C VAL A 366 -8.32 -7.87 6.26
N TRP A 367 -7.43 -8.40 5.41
CA TRP A 367 -6.96 -9.78 5.44
C TRP A 367 -5.58 -9.82 6.07
N LEU A 368 -5.51 -10.37 7.27
CA LEU A 368 -4.24 -10.58 7.96
C LEU A 368 -3.66 -11.94 7.60
N PRO A 369 -2.33 -12.05 7.49
CA PRO A 369 -1.67 -13.35 7.30
C PRO A 369 -2.08 -14.31 8.40
N ILE A 370 -2.43 -15.56 8.07
CA ILE A 370 -2.82 -16.55 9.11
C ILE A 370 -1.72 -16.71 10.18
N CYS A 371 -0.46 -16.55 9.78
CA CYS A 371 0.69 -16.65 10.68
C CYS A 371 0.75 -15.53 11.75
N SER A 372 0.07 -14.41 11.56
CA SER A 372 -0.06 -13.38 12.61
C SER A 372 -0.98 -13.82 13.76
N PHE A 373 -1.79 -14.84 13.54
CA PHE A 373 -2.65 -15.47 14.55
C PHE A 373 -1.98 -16.65 15.26
N TYR A 374 -0.70 -16.90 15.05
CA TYR A 374 0.08 -17.89 15.79
C TYR A 374 1.03 -17.19 16.75
N ASP A 375 1.28 -17.82 17.89
CA ASP A 375 2.30 -17.33 18.82
C ASP A 375 3.73 -17.50 18.25
N SER A 376 4.71 -16.83 18.86
CA SER A 376 6.10 -16.87 18.40
C SER A 376 6.69 -18.28 18.39
N THR A 377 6.29 -19.13 19.34
CA THR A 377 6.77 -20.51 19.42
C THR A 377 6.32 -21.32 18.21
N VAL A 378 5.03 -21.23 17.86
CA VAL A 378 4.49 -21.89 16.66
C VAL A 378 5.15 -21.36 15.40
N ARG A 379 5.28 -20.03 15.28
CA ARG A 379 5.96 -19.42 14.12
C ARG A 379 7.39 -19.93 13.94
N HIS A 380 8.15 -19.97 15.01
CA HIS A 380 9.51 -20.54 15.00
C HIS A 380 9.51 -22.01 14.58
N GLN A 381 8.63 -22.83 15.13
CA GLN A 381 8.52 -24.26 14.82
C GLN A 381 8.18 -24.56 13.35
N ILE A 382 7.44 -23.67 12.67
CA ILE A 382 7.10 -23.82 11.25
C ILE A 382 8.12 -23.13 10.32
N GLY A 383 9.28 -22.71 10.87
CA GLY A 383 10.38 -22.12 10.08
C GLY A 383 10.18 -20.64 9.72
N LEU A 384 9.28 -19.96 10.39
CA LEU A 384 9.16 -18.51 10.32
C LEU A 384 10.05 -17.90 11.41
N ASP A 385 11.32 -17.77 11.08
CA ASP A 385 12.37 -17.37 12.01
C ASP A 385 12.31 -15.90 12.46
N ASP A 386 13.23 -15.55 13.36
CA ASP A 386 13.37 -14.23 14.00
C ASP A 386 13.47 -13.06 13.00
N THR A 387 13.84 -13.30 11.76
CA THR A 387 13.97 -12.24 10.75
C THR A 387 12.61 -11.63 10.37
N ARG A 388 11.53 -12.39 10.54
CA ARG A 388 10.14 -11.94 10.28
C ARG A 388 9.38 -11.48 11.53
N GLU A 389 9.94 -11.66 12.72
CA GLU A 389 9.28 -11.17 13.96
C GLU A 389 8.98 -9.68 13.92
N ALA A 390 9.89 -8.87 13.35
CA ALA A 390 9.68 -7.44 13.16
C ALA A 390 8.49 -7.14 12.22
N TYR A 391 8.23 -7.99 11.23
CA TYR A 391 7.07 -7.88 10.34
C TYR A 391 5.77 -8.24 11.07
N TRP A 392 5.76 -9.38 11.80
CA TRP A 392 4.56 -9.84 12.51
C TRP A 392 4.12 -8.86 13.60
N ALA A 393 5.07 -8.13 14.21
CA ALA A 393 4.77 -7.14 15.24
C ALA A 393 4.05 -5.89 14.72
N VAL A 394 4.08 -5.64 13.41
CA VAL A 394 3.57 -4.40 12.81
C VAL A 394 2.57 -4.60 11.68
N VAL A 395 2.33 -5.84 11.23
CA VAL A 395 1.43 -6.10 10.09
C VAL A 395 0.00 -5.64 10.35
N THR A 396 -0.57 -5.93 11.51
CA THR A 396 -1.94 -5.49 11.83
C THR A 396 -2.08 -3.97 11.86
N PRO A 397 -1.23 -3.20 12.59
CA PRO A 397 -1.30 -1.74 12.55
C PRO A 397 -0.99 -1.15 11.16
N HIS A 398 -0.11 -1.78 10.36
CA HIS A 398 0.15 -1.39 8.97
C HIS A 398 -1.11 -1.54 8.11
N GLU A 399 -1.76 -2.70 8.13
CA GLU A 399 -2.98 -2.93 7.35
C GLU A 399 -4.16 -2.07 7.81
N ILE A 400 -4.26 -1.77 9.10
CA ILE A 400 -5.26 -0.82 9.61
C ILE A 400 -4.99 0.60 9.10
N ALA A 401 -3.72 1.01 8.98
CA ALA A 401 -3.37 2.33 8.49
C ALA A 401 -3.80 2.57 7.03
N HIS A 402 -3.95 1.53 6.24
CA HIS A 402 -4.50 1.61 4.90
C HIS A 402 -5.96 2.10 4.88
N GLN A 403 -6.68 2.10 6.01
CA GLN A 403 -7.98 2.77 6.07
C GLN A 403 -7.86 4.27 5.81
N TRP A 404 -6.72 4.89 6.11
CA TRP A 404 -6.37 6.25 5.72
C TRP A 404 -5.65 6.26 4.37
N TRP A 405 -4.57 5.47 4.23
CA TRP A 405 -3.60 5.52 3.14
C TRP A 405 -3.91 4.49 2.07
N GLY A 406 -4.46 4.94 0.96
CA GLY A 406 -4.96 4.11 -0.12
C GLY A 406 -6.48 4.06 -0.22
N HIS A 407 -7.22 4.24 0.90
CA HIS A 407 -8.67 4.16 0.89
C HIS A 407 -9.37 5.48 1.20
N THR A 408 -9.06 6.15 2.31
CA THR A 408 -9.57 7.52 2.55
C THR A 408 -8.89 8.51 1.59
N VAL A 409 -7.57 8.44 1.49
CA VAL A 409 -6.76 9.18 0.51
C VAL A 409 -6.16 8.17 -0.46
N GLY A 410 -6.66 8.14 -1.69
CA GLY A 410 -6.10 7.31 -2.76
C GLY A 410 -4.82 7.91 -3.35
N TRP A 411 -4.25 7.27 -4.34
CA TRP A 411 -3.11 7.79 -5.12
C TRP A 411 -3.50 8.02 -6.58
N ALA A 412 -2.99 9.11 -7.16
CA ALA A 412 -3.36 9.53 -8.50
C ALA A 412 -2.76 8.66 -9.61
N SER A 413 -1.58 8.11 -9.37
CA SER A 413 -0.87 7.25 -10.31
C SER A 413 0.09 6.31 -9.60
N TYR A 414 0.72 5.38 -10.32
CA TYR A 414 1.76 4.53 -9.76
C TYR A 414 2.91 5.34 -9.14
N ARG A 415 3.16 6.58 -9.60
CA ARG A 415 4.17 7.49 -9.03
C ARG A 415 3.85 7.94 -7.63
N ASP A 416 2.59 7.87 -7.26
CA ASP A 416 2.04 8.38 -5.99
C ASP A 416 1.73 7.25 -5.00
N GLN A 417 1.80 6.01 -5.45
CA GLN A 417 1.50 4.81 -4.68
C GLN A 417 2.38 4.66 -3.42
N TRP A 418 3.58 5.25 -3.40
CA TRP A 418 4.44 5.30 -2.22
C TRP A 418 3.76 5.96 -1.00
N MET A 419 2.79 6.87 -1.23
CA MET A 419 2.00 7.48 -0.16
C MET A 419 1.04 6.50 0.51
N SER A 420 0.65 5.41 -0.17
CA SER A 420 -0.09 4.34 0.49
C SER A 420 0.83 3.52 1.38
N GLU A 421 1.81 2.85 0.82
CA GLU A 421 2.66 1.89 1.53
C GLU A 421 3.64 2.56 2.50
N GLY A 422 4.27 3.65 2.08
CA GLY A 422 5.20 4.40 2.94
C GLY A 422 4.50 5.05 4.12
N PHE A 423 3.28 5.55 3.95
CA PHE A 423 2.51 6.17 5.03
C PHE A 423 1.93 5.11 5.98
N ALA A 424 1.53 3.94 5.47
CA ALA A 424 1.14 2.81 6.33
C ALA A 424 2.32 2.30 7.16
N GLU A 425 3.50 2.20 6.57
CA GLU A 425 4.73 1.81 7.27
C GLU A 425 5.14 2.85 8.33
N PHE A 426 5.03 4.14 8.03
CA PHE A 426 5.21 5.21 9.02
C PHE A 426 4.20 5.09 10.16
N SER A 427 2.94 4.81 9.86
CA SER A 427 1.89 4.64 10.87
C SER A 427 2.19 3.46 11.81
N ALA A 428 2.74 2.36 11.28
CA ALA A 428 3.22 1.24 12.08
C ALA A 428 4.37 1.64 13.02
N SER A 429 5.22 2.61 12.62
CA SER A 429 6.26 3.17 13.52
C SER A 429 5.65 3.93 14.70
N LEU A 430 4.59 4.70 14.46
CA LEU A 430 3.85 5.37 15.55
C LEU A 430 3.27 4.34 16.52
N PHE A 431 2.61 3.30 16.00
CA PHE A 431 2.11 2.22 16.84
C PHE A 431 3.23 1.61 17.69
N THR A 432 4.39 1.32 17.09
CA THR A 432 5.55 0.81 17.82
C THR A 432 6.04 1.78 18.89
N GLN A 433 6.08 3.08 18.61
CA GLN A 433 6.50 4.11 19.54
C GLN A 433 5.57 4.22 20.75
N TYR A 434 4.27 4.18 20.54
CA TYR A 434 3.28 4.44 21.59
C TYR A 434 2.86 3.19 22.38
N THR A 435 3.10 1.98 21.87
CA THR A 435 2.78 0.72 22.56
C THR A 435 3.92 0.15 23.39
N ASN A 436 5.16 0.51 23.07
CA ASN A 436 6.34 0.00 23.77
C ASN A 436 6.76 0.92 24.92
N LYS A 437 7.08 0.32 26.07
CA LYS A 437 7.51 1.06 27.27
C LYS A 437 8.90 1.70 27.14
N ASN A 438 9.68 1.30 26.14
CA ASN A 438 11.03 1.83 25.91
C ASN A 438 11.26 2.13 24.44
N MET A 439 12.23 2.96 24.17
CA MET A 439 12.58 3.40 22.82
C MET A 439 13.28 2.32 21.97
N ASN A 440 13.69 1.19 22.55
CA ASN A 440 14.49 0.20 21.82
C ASN A 440 13.76 -0.39 20.60
N SER A 441 12.46 -0.72 20.75
CA SER A 441 11.65 -1.25 19.65
C SER A 441 11.48 -0.22 18.52
N TYR A 442 11.31 1.05 18.89
CA TYR A 442 11.22 2.15 17.93
C TYR A 442 12.55 2.41 17.21
N LEU A 443 13.66 2.43 17.94
CA LEU A 443 14.99 2.56 17.34
C LEU A 443 15.33 1.35 16.46
N LYS A 444 14.97 0.14 16.89
CA LYS A 444 15.12 -1.07 16.09
C LYS A 444 14.31 -0.99 14.81
N PHE A 445 13.05 -0.52 14.88
CA PHE A 445 12.19 -0.35 13.72
C PHE A 445 12.88 0.50 12.64
N TRP A 446 13.34 1.69 12.97
CA TRP A 446 13.99 2.59 12.02
C TRP A 446 15.37 2.11 11.56
N GLY A 447 16.15 1.56 12.48
CA GLY A 447 17.47 1.00 12.16
C GLY A 447 17.40 -0.18 11.18
N ASP A 448 16.42 -1.07 11.35
CA ASP A 448 16.23 -2.21 10.43
C ASP A 448 15.86 -1.70 9.01
N ARG A 449 14.98 -0.70 8.90
CA ARG A 449 14.58 -0.12 7.60
C ARG A 449 15.75 0.60 6.92
N GLN A 450 16.52 1.35 7.68
CA GLN A 450 17.73 2.00 7.16
C GLN A 450 18.73 0.98 6.62
N ARG A 451 19.02 -0.09 7.38
CA ARG A 451 19.94 -1.16 6.96
C ARG A 451 19.44 -1.90 5.72
N ASN A 452 18.15 -2.26 5.68
CA ASN A 452 17.59 -3.00 4.54
C ASN A 452 17.79 -2.25 3.21
N MET A 453 17.64 -0.94 3.20
CA MET A 453 17.88 -0.13 2.00
C MET A 453 19.35 -0.07 1.58
N GLN A 454 20.28 -0.41 2.47
CA GLN A 454 21.71 -0.38 2.18
C GLN A 454 22.28 -1.73 1.72
N TYR A 455 21.49 -2.81 1.79
CA TYR A 455 21.88 -4.08 1.20
C TYR A 455 21.88 -3.99 -0.33
N ASN A 456 22.72 -4.84 -0.92
CA ASN A 456 22.72 -5.01 -2.37
C ASN A 456 21.69 -6.07 -2.77
N ASN A 457 21.05 -5.83 -3.90
CA ASN A 457 20.22 -6.84 -4.55
C ASN A 457 21.07 -7.96 -5.15
N GLU A 458 20.42 -8.95 -5.77
CA GLU A 458 21.06 -10.08 -6.45
C GLU A 458 22.00 -9.70 -7.61
N PHE A 459 21.91 -8.45 -8.09
CA PHE A 459 22.78 -7.91 -9.15
C PHE A 459 23.91 -7.03 -8.60
N GLY A 460 24.09 -6.96 -7.28
CA GLY A 460 25.10 -6.15 -6.63
C GLY A 460 24.77 -4.65 -6.55
N LEU A 461 23.55 -4.24 -6.90
CA LEU A 461 23.10 -2.86 -6.82
C LEU A 461 22.49 -2.59 -5.43
N ARG A 462 22.89 -1.50 -4.79
CA ARG A 462 22.34 -1.08 -3.51
C ARG A 462 20.88 -0.63 -3.70
N TYR A 463 19.93 -1.18 -2.92
CA TYR A 463 18.52 -0.87 -3.07
C TYR A 463 18.21 0.63 -3.03
N SER A 464 18.83 1.38 -2.13
CA SER A 464 18.62 2.83 -2.02
C SER A 464 18.99 3.63 -3.27
N SER A 465 19.86 3.11 -4.13
CA SER A 465 20.34 3.77 -5.36
C SER A 465 19.66 3.30 -6.64
N ILE A 466 18.76 2.30 -6.56
CA ILE A 466 18.12 1.72 -7.74
C ILE A 466 17.22 2.77 -8.43
N ALA A 467 16.34 3.42 -7.66
CA ALA A 467 15.40 4.38 -8.21
C ALA A 467 14.74 5.25 -7.13
N PRO A 468 14.14 6.38 -7.51
CA PRO A 468 13.27 7.15 -6.62
C PRO A 468 12.00 6.38 -6.25
N ILE A 469 11.37 6.76 -5.13
CA ILE A 469 10.14 6.10 -4.67
C ILE A 469 8.96 6.32 -5.62
N THR A 470 9.01 7.33 -6.46
CA THR A 470 8.01 7.59 -7.51
C THR A 470 8.01 6.58 -8.66
N MET A 471 8.93 5.62 -8.66
CA MET A 471 8.84 4.48 -9.58
C MET A 471 7.71 3.50 -9.23
N GLY A 472 7.24 3.47 -7.97
CA GLY A 472 6.09 2.66 -7.56
C GLY A 472 6.20 1.21 -8.03
N PHE A 473 5.11 0.65 -8.53
CA PHE A 473 5.05 -0.72 -9.04
C PHE A 473 6.06 -1.06 -10.15
N ARG A 474 6.63 -0.07 -10.84
CA ARG A 474 7.67 -0.31 -11.85
C ARG A 474 8.97 -0.84 -11.28
N LEU A 475 9.15 -0.78 -9.96
CA LEU A 475 10.23 -1.48 -9.27
C LEU A 475 10.04 -2.99 -9.21
N ILE A 476 8.84 -3.50 -9.50
CA ILE A 476 8.57 -4.94 -9.62
C ILE A 476 8.98 -5.38 -11.01
N ASN A 477 10.28 -5.53 -11.23
CA ASN A 477 10.84 -6.00 -12.49
C ASN A 477 12.18 -6.70 -12.24
N ARG A 478 12.63 -7.51 -13.20
CA ARG A 478 13.87 -8.30 -13.08
C ARG A 478 15.13 -7.45 -12.87
N LYS A 479 15.20 -6.26 -13.46
CA LYS A 479 16.42 -5.41 -13.40
C LYS A 479 16.58 -4.73 -12.05
N SER A 480 15.47 -4.42 -11.38
CA SER A 480 15.48 -3.82 -10.06
C SER A 480 15.79 -4.83 -8.95
N GLY A 481 15.61 -6.12 -9.21
CA GLY A 481 15.69 -7.18 -8.20
C GLY A 481 14.35 -7.53 -7.60
N SER A 482 14.23 -8.75 -7.10
CA SER A 482 12.96 -9.34 -6.63
C SER A 482 12.29 -8.58 -5.50
N ASP A 483 13.08 -7.90 -4.66
CA ASP A 483 12.60 -7.20 -3.46
C ASP A 483 12.61 -5.66 -3.57
N ALA A 484 13.03 -5.10 -4.71
CA ALA A 484 13.27 -3.67 -4.83
C ALA A 484 12.05 -2.82 -4.47
N TYR A 485 10.87 -3.21 -4.92
CA TYR A 485 9.62 -2.52 -4.58
C TYR A 485 9.44 -2.45 -3.06
N ARG A 486 9.47 -3.60 -2.39
CA ARG A 486 9.24 -3.69 -0.95
C ARG A 486 10.31 -2.98 -0.13
N VAL A 487 11.59 -3.09 -0.54
CA VAL A 487 12.72 -2.52 0.21
C VAL A 487 12.87 -1.01 -0.02
N VAL A 488 12.41 -0.48 -1.16
CA VAL A 488 12.53 0.96 -1.45
C VAL A 488 11.26 1.72 -1.05
N ILE A 489 10.08 1.28 -1.52
CA ILE A 489 8.85 2.06 -1.38
C ILE A 489 8.43 2.19 0.08
N TYR A 490 8.37 1.09 0.82
CA TYR A 490 7.91 1.07 2.22
C TYR A 490 8.84 1.86 3.15
N PRO A 491 10.14 1.50 3.29
CA PRO A 491 11.02 2.19 4.21
C PRO A 491 11.28 3.64 3.82
N LYS A 492 11.61 3.92 2.56
CA LYS A 492 11.94 5.29 2.16
C LYS A 492 10.72 6.21 2.20
N GLY A 493 9.53 5.72 1.80
CA GLY A 493 8.29 6.45 1.95
C GLY A 493 7.97 6.77 3.42
N ALA A 494 8.19 5.80 4.32
CA ALA A 494 8.06 6.02 5.76
C ALA A 494 9.05 7.06 6.28
N PHE A 495 10.32 7.00 5.84
CA PHE A 495 11.33 7.99 6.21
C PHE A 495 10.99 9.40 5.73
N VAL A 496 10.36 9.57 4.58
CA VAL A 496 9.91 10.90 4.11
C VAL A 496 8.97 11.54 5.14
N LEU A 497 7.95 10.81 5.61
CA LEU A 497 7.05 11.31 6.65
C LEU A 497 7.78 11.51 7.99
N HIS A 498 8.63 10.57 8.36
CA HIS A 498 9.38 10.66 9.60
C HIS A 498 10.28 11.89 9.63
N MET A 499 11.02 12.16 8.55
CA MET A 499 11.86 13.35 8.43
C MET A 499 11.04 14.65 8.53
N LEU A 500 9.87 14.73 7.86
CA LEU A 500 8.97 15.88 7.98
C LEU A 500 8.48 16.06 9.42
N ARG A 501 8.05 14.98 10.08
CA ARG A 501 7.64 15.00 11.48
C ARG A 501 8.76 15.50 12.38
N MET A 502 9.98 14.96 12.21
CA MET A 502 11.13 15.29 13.07
C MET A 502 11.65 16.72 12.85
N MET A 503 11.53 17.26 11.64
CA MET A 503 11.82 18.69 11.38
C MET A 503 10.80 19.60 12.09
N MET A 504 9.51 19.31 12.01
CA MET A 504 8.47 20.07 12.71
C MET A 504 8.63 19.96 14.23
N LEU A 505 8.85 18.74 14.75
CA LEU A 505 9.07 18.47 16.17
C LEU A 505 10.28 19.23 16.72
N ALA A 506 11.33 19.41 15.92
CA ALA A 506 12.55 20.14 16.32
C ALA A 506 12.28 21.60 16.70
N GLU A 507 11.29 22.22 16.07
CA GLU A 507 10.95 23.62 16.32
C GLU A 507 9.77 23.79 17.28
N THR A 508 8.77 22.93 17.15
CA THR A 508 7.52 23.07 17.91
C THR A 508 7.52 22.31 19.24
N HIS A 509 8.51 21.42 19.44
CA HIS A 509 8.67 20.54 20.61
C HIS A 509 7.47 19.62 20.89
N ASN A 510 6.58 19.44 19.94
CA ASN A 510 5.43 18.53 19.99
C ASN A 510 4.96 18.16 18.58
N ASP A 511 4.07 17.16 18.49
CA ASP A 511 3.57 16.66 17.21
C ASP A 511 2.40 17.47 16.60
N ASN A 512 1.96 18.56 17.22
CA ASN A 512 0.72 19.25 16.80
C ASN A 512 0.82 19.81 15.37
N ALA A 513 1.95 20.38 14.98
CA ALA A 513 2.14 20.91 13.63
C ALA A 513 2.05 19.79 12.57
N PHE A 514 2.70 18.66 12.84
CA PHE A 514 2.64 17.49 11.98
C PHE A 514 1.21 16.90 11.91
N LYS A 515 0.53 16.76 13.05
CA LYS A 515 -0.86 16.30 13.10
C LYS A 515 -1.78 17.22 12.29
N GLN A 516 -1.66 18.54 12.44
CA GLN A 516 -2.46 19.50 11.67
C GLN A 516 -2.22 19.37 10.16
N MET A 517 -0.98 19.18 9.74
CA MET A 517 -0.63 18.94 8.33
C MET A 517 -1.31 17.67 7.80
N MET A 518 -1.23 16.57 8.55
CA MET A 518 -1.80 15.30 8.13
C MET A 518 -3.35 15.31 8.15
N HIS A 519 -3.96 15.98 9.13
CA HIS A 519 -5.42 16.21 9.17
C HIS A 519 -5.90 16.98 7.94
N ASP A 520 -5.17 18.06 7.58
CA ASP A 520 -5.50 18.87 6.40
C ASP A 520 -5.39 18.04 5.11
N PHE A 521 -4.35 17.20 5.00
CA PHE A 521 -4.18 16.29 3.86
C PHE A 521 -5.35 15.30 3.75
N VAL A 522 -5.68 14.61 4.84
CA VAL A 522 -6.80 13.65 4.87
C VAL A 522 -8.13 14.34 4.58
N GLN A 523 -8.40 15.48 5.19
CA GLN A 523 -9.66 16.22 4.96
C GLN A 523 -9.78 16.74 3.53
N THR A 524 -8.66 17.23 2.96
CA THR A 524 -8.64 17.79 1.61
C THR A 524 -8.84 16.72 0.55
N TYR A 525 -8.27 15.53 0.74
CA TYR A 525 -8.29 14.45 -0.25
C TYR A 525 -9.16 13.24 0.18
N GLN A 526 -10.11 13.45 1.08
CA GLN A 526 -11.04 12.39 1.49
C GLN A 526 -11.84 11.84 0.30
N ASN A 527 -11.83 10.52 0.14
CA ASN A 527 -12.50 9.76 -0.91
C ASN A 527 -12.12 10.22 -2.34
N ARG A 528 -10.87 10.59 -2.51
CA ARG A 528 -10.30 10.92 -3.82
C ARG A 528 -8.80 10.66 -3.83
N PRO A 529 -8.24 10.46 -5.01
CA PRO A 529 -6.81 10.27 -5.14
C PRO A 529 -6.05 11.59 -5.00
N ALA A 530 -4.83 11.50 -4.47
CA ALA A 530 -3.87 12.59 -4.36
C ALA A 530 -2.59 12.26 -5.11
N SER A 531 -1.96 13.26 -5.69
CA SER A 531 -0.62 13.16 -6.26
C SER A 531 0.46 13.53 -5.23
N THR A 532 1.69 13.19 -5.52
CA THR A 532 2.87 13.62 -4.76
C THR A 532 2.96 15.16 -4.66
N GLU A 533 2.61 15.86 -5.74
CA GLU A 533 2.59 17.33 -5.76
C GLU A 533 1.45 17.91 -4.90
N ASP A 534 0.30 17.24 -4.84
CA ASP A 534 -0.78 17.61 -3.93
C ASP A 534 -0.33 17.50 -2.47
N PHE A 535 0.36 16.40 -2.10
CA PHE A 535 0.92 16.25 -0.77
C PHE A 535 1.97 17.32 -0.47
N LYS A 536 2.87 17.61 -1.42
CA LYS A 536 3.87 18.66 -1.29
C LYS A 536 3.24 20.03 -1.01
N GLN A 537 2.15 20.39 -1.67
CA GLN A 537 1.43 21.66 -1.42
C GLN A 537 0.91 21.72 0.03
N ILE A 538 0.40 20.62 0.57
CA ILE A 538 -0.02 20.55 1.99
C ILE A 538 1.19 20.72 2.92
N VAL A 539 2.32 20.08 2.62
CA VAL A 539 3.56 20.24 3.41
C VAL A 539 4.01 21.70 3.39
N GLU A 540 4.04 22.35 2.22
CA GLU A 540 4.42 23.77 2.06
C GLU A 540 3.49 24.71 2.84
N LYS A 541 2.19 24.41 2.90
CA LYS A 541 1.20 25.18 3.69
C LYS A 541 1.47 25.12 5.19
N HIS A 542 1.99 24.00 5.69
CA HIS A 542 2.21 23.74 7.12
C HIS A 542 3.69 23.76 7.54
N MET A 543 4.62 24.02 6.61
CA MET A 543 6.03 24.02 6.91
C MET A 543 6.39 25.05 7.98
N THR A 544 7.31 24.68 8.87
CA THR A 544 7.88 25.58 9.87
C THR A 544 9.04 26.39 9.27
N PRO A 545 9.42 27.53 9.87
CA PRO A 545 10.51 28.37 9.33
C PRO A 545 11.83 27.64 9.08
N GLY A 546 12.22 26.70 9.94
CA GLY A 546 13.46 25.92 9.77
C GLY A 546 13.42 24.89 8.65
N MET A 547 12.24 24.59 8.11
CA MET A 547 12.10 23.74 6.93
C MET A 547 12.36 24.50 5.61
N ASP A 548 12.29 25.85 5.63
CA ASP A 548 12.51 26.70 4.47
C ASP A 548 14.01 26.97 4.24
N LEU A 549 14.74 25.95 3.79
CA LEU A 549 16.20 26.08 3.61
C LEU A 549 16.59 26.97 2.42
N ASP A 550 15.69 27.25 1.50
CA ASP A 550 15.90 28.11 0.34
C ASP A 550 15.34 29.53 0.51
N GLY A 551 14.58 29.79 1.57
CA GLY A 551 13.98 31.11 1.84
C GLY A 551 12.87 31.47 0.84
N ASN A 552 12.28 30.50 0.17
CA ASN A 552 11.28 30.67 -0.88
C ASN A 552 9.88 30.13 -0.53
N ARG A 553 9.71 29.63 0.69
CA ARG A 553 8.50 28.98 1.21
C ARG A 553 8.06 27.76 0.40
N ARG A 554 9.04 27.03 -0.14
CA ARG A 554 8.81 25.81 -0.91
C ARG A 554 9.67 24.67 -0.35
N MET A 555 9.15 23.47 -0.50
CA MET A 555 9.83 22.23 -0.10
C MET A 555 10.49 21.51 -1.29
N ASP A 556 10.78 22.25 -2.38
CA ASP A 556 11.42 21.68 -3.59
C ASP A 556 12.73 20.97 -3.26
N TRP A 557 13.56 21.54 -2.37
CA TRP A 557 14.80 20.92 -1.94
C TRP A 557 14.58 19.54 -1.34
N PHE A 558 13.57 19.41 -0.45
CA PHE A 558 13.30 18.17 0.25
C PHE A 558 12.71 17.09 -0.69
N PHE A 559 11.72 17.46 -1.52
CA PHE A 559 11.10 16.52 -2.45
C PHE A 559 12.06 16.09 -3.54
N ASN A 560 12.92 16.98 -4.06
CA ASN A 560 13.93 16.64 -5.05
C ASN A 560 14.97 15.65 -4.49
N GLU A 561 15.37 15.79 -3.24
CA GLU A 561 16.36 14.92 -2.61
C GLU A 561 15.78 13.58 -2.18
N TRP A 562 14.61 13.57 -1.54
CA TRP A 562 14.10 12.40 -0.84
C TRP A 562 13.01 11.65 -1.58
N VAL A 563 12.21 12.33 -2.39
CA VAL A 563 11.10 11.72 -3.17
C VAL A 563 11.52 11.41 -4.59
N TYR A 564 12.09 12.39 -5.27
CA TYR A 564 12.53 12.26 -6.68
C TYR A 564 14.01 11.85 -6.83
N GLY A 565 14.79 11.97 -5.77
CA GLY A 565 16.21 11.62 -5.73
C GLY A 565 16.48 10.23 -5.14
N THR A 566 17.74 9.81 -5.23
CA THR A 566 18.21 8.51 -4.71
C THR A 566 19.41 8.65 -3.77
N GLU A 567 19.93 9.86 -3.61
CA GLU A 567 21.10 10.10 -2.76
C GLU A 567 20.76 9.89 -1.27
N ILE A 568 21.69 9.28 -0.56
CA ILE A 568 21.61 9.10 0.90
C ILE A 568 22.92 9.55 1.52
N PRO A 569 22.89 10.57 2.41
CA PRO A 569 24.10 11.10 3.03
C PRO A 569 24.70 10.11 4.02
N LYS A 570 26.01 10.12 4.11
CA LYS A 570 26.78 9.48 5.19
C LYS A 570 27.32 10.56 6.13
N TYR A 571 27.11 10.36 7.44
CA TYR A 571 27.59 11.29 8.47
C TYR A 571 28.76 10.69 9.23
N THR A 572 29.81 11.53 9.44
CA THR A 572 30.88 11.24 10.37
C THR A 572 30.89 12.33 11.45
N PHE A 573 30.81 11.89 12.69
CA PHE A 573 30.62 12.79 13.83
C PHE A 573 31.71 12.58 14.91
N SER A 574 32.28 13.67 15.41
CA SER A 574 33.12 13.68 16.60
C SER A 574 32.88 14.94 17.42
N TYR A 575 33.15 14.88 18.69
CA TYR A 575 33.00 16.01 19.59
C TYR A 575 34.08 16.02 20.68
N ASP A 576 34.32 17.19 21.25
CA ASP A 576 35.09 17.39 22.46
C ASP A 576 34.38 18.38 23.37
N THR A 577 34.73 18.35 24.67
CA THR A 577 34.12 19.25 25.67
C THR A 577 35.19 19.87 26.55
N LYS A 578 35.11 21.18 26.76
CA LYS A 578 36.02 21.93 27.56
C LYS A 578 35.25 22.86 28.51
N ASP A 579 35.67 22.88 29.78
CA ASP A 579 35.18 23.87 30.73
C ASP A 579 35.89 25.19 30.53
N ASP A 580 35.13 26.27 30.39
CA ASP A 580 35.60 27.65 30.29
C ASP A 580 35.14 28.40 31.54
N PRO A 581 36.04 29.13 32.22
CA PRO A 581 35.72 29.82 33.49
C PRO A 581 34.62 30.87 33.36
N GLU A 582 34.51 31.53 32.21
CA GLU A 582 33.53 32.59 31.94
C GLU A 582 32.28 32.06 31.25
N LYS A 583 32.45 31.20 30.26
CA LYS A 583 31.36 30.71 29.39
C LYS A 583 30.73 29.38 29.84
N GLY A 584 31.30 28.72 30.85
CA GLY A 584 30.87 27.40 31.28
C GLY A 584 31.34 26.31 30.33
N LEU A 585 30.55 25.27 30.15
CA LEU A 585 30.88 24.18 29.24
C LEU A 585 30.80 24.62 27.77
N ILE A 586 31.90 24.37 27.05
CA ILE A 586 31.95 24.54 25.58
C ILE A 586 31.99 23.16 24.94
N VAL A 587 31.08 22.91 23.99
CA VAL A 587 31.04 21.70 23.17
C VAL A 587 31.57 22.03 21.78
N SER A 588 32.68 21.40 21.40
CA SER A 588 33.25 21.47 20.05
C SER A 588 32.74 20.28 19.25
N ILE A 589 32.10 20.54 18.13
CA ILE A 589 31.46 19.50 17.26
C ILE A 589 32.10 19.57 15.89
N LYS A 590 32.52 18.40 15.39
CA LYS A 590 32.93 18.22 14.01
C LYS A 590 31.99 17.23 13.34
N LEU A 591 31.28 17.71 12.32
CA LEU A 591 30.33 16.91 11.52
C LEU A 591 30.74 16.96 10.05
N ALA A 592 30.91 15.78 9.45
CA ALA A 592 31.11 15.65 8.01
C ALA A 592 29.92 14.95 7.36
N GLN A 593 29.47 15.46 6.21
CA GLN A 593 28.50 14.88 5.31
C GLN A 593 29.21 14.47 4.01
N ALA A 594 28.94 13.26 3.54
CA ALA A 594 29.55 12.71 2.33
C ALA A 594 28.54 11.88 1.52
N GLY A 595 28.89 11.59 0.25
CA GLY A 595 28.10 10.71 -0.61
C GLY A 595 26.89 11.37 -1.26
N VAL A 596 26.87 12.72 -1.30
CA VAL A 596 25.78 13.51 -1.88
C VAL A 596 26.31 14.60 -2.79
N SER A 597 25.47 15.09 -3.68
CA SER A 597 25.76 16.19 -4.60
C SER A 597 25.91 17.53 -3.90
N ASP A 598 26.53 18.53 -4.56
CA ASP A 598 26.82 19.85 -3.98
C ASP A 598 25.56 20.63 -3.58
N ASN A 599 24.42 20.30 -4.17
CA ASN A 599 23.15 20.99 -3.88
C ASN A 599 22.34 20.32 -2.76
N PHE A 600 22.72 19.11 -2.34
CA PHE A 600 22.04 18.37 -1.26
C PHE A 600 22.14 19.15 0.06
N LYS A 601 21.00 19.32 0.74
CA LYS A 601 20.89 20.10 1.99
C LYS A 601 20.23 19.28 3.07
N MET A 602 20.65 19.45 4.31
CA MET A 602 19.95 18.86 5.45
C MET A 602 20.23 19.57 6.76
N GLN A 603 19.25 19.58 7.65
CA GLN A 603 19.39 19.99 9.06
C GLN A 603 19.70 18.74 9.91
N VAL A 604 20.97 18.52 10.22
CA VAL A 604 21.43 17.29 10.89
C VAL A 604 21.27 17.40 12.40
N PRO A 605 20.46 16.54 13.04
CA PRO A 605 20.19 16.61 14.48
C PRO A 605 21.35 16.07 15.31
N ILE A 606 21.67 16.77 16.37
CA ILE A 606 22.64 16.38 17.40
C ILE A 606 21.90 16.12 18.70
N TYR A 607 22.27 15.07 19.38
CA TYR A 607 21.69 14.62 20.65
C TYR A 607 22.74 14.55 21.74
N ALA A 608 22.31 14.73 22.97
CA ALA A 608 23.15 14.58 24.16
C ALA A 608 22.50 13.62 25.15
N GLU A 609 23.25 12.63 25.61
CA GLU A 609 22.88 11.79 26.75
C GLU A 609 23.39 12.47 28.03
N LEU A 610 22.47 12.79 28.92
CA LEU A 610 22.77 13.42 30.20
C LEU A 610 23.27 12.40 31.24
N ALA A 611 23.75 12.85 32.35
CA ALA A 611 24.28 12.00 33.43
C ALA A 611 23.22 11.05 34.02
N ASP A 612 21.96 11.47 34.04
CA ASP A 612 20.80 10.67 34.47
C ASP A 612 20.30 9.65 33.43
N GLY A 613 20.93 9.60 32.24
CA GLY A 613 20.57 8.73 31.13
C GLY A 613 19.50 9.31 30.19
N ASN A 614 18.93 10.46 30.49
CA ASN A 614 18.00 11.14 29.59
C ASN A 614 18.72 11.59 28.32
N ILE A 615 18.06 11.37 27.17
CA ILE A 615 18.56 11.80 25.87
C ILE A 615 17.75 13.00 25.42
N ILE A 616 18.42 14.09 25.15
CA ILE A 616 17.82 15.34 24.67
C ILE A 616 18.35 15.71 23.31
N ARG A 617 17.52 16.38 22.50
CA ARG A 617 17.98 17.03 21.28
C ARG A 617 18.80 18.27 21.66
N PHE A 618 20.07 18.24 21.31
CA PHE A 618 21.01 19.35 21.63
C PHE A 618 20.85 20.49 20.63
N GLY A 619 20.55 20.19 19.38
CA GLY A 619 20.34 21.14 18.30
C GLY A 619 20.43 20.51 16.92
N THR A 620 20.55 21.36 15.91
CA THR A 620 20.73 20.94 14.51
C THR A 620 21.90 21.69 13.88
N LEU A 621 22.62 21.01 12.98
CA LEU A 621 23.65 21.63 12.14
C LEU A 621 23.21 21.59 10.68
N PRO A 622 23.09 22.76 10.01
CA PRO A 622 22.82 22.79 8.58
C PRO A 622 24.04 22.32 7.80
N MET A 623 23.84 21.33 6.93
CA MET A 623 24.85 20.80 6.01
C MET A 623 24.44 21.07 4.57
N LYS A 624 25.43 21.26 3.68
CA LYS A 624 25.22 21.38 2.24
C LYS A 624 26.34 20.66 1.51
N GLY A 625 25.97 19.82 0.55
CA GLY A 625 26.88 19.00 -0.23
C GLY A 625 27.75 18.07 0.62
N SER A 626 28.72 17.44 0.01
CA SER A 626 29.76 16.67 0.70
C SER A 626 30.77 17.64 1.36
N SER A 627 30.57 17.93 2.63
CA SER A 627 31.31 19.00 3.35
C SER A 627 31.53 18.64 4.82
N THR A 628 32.43 19.40 5.48
CA THR A 628 32.70 19.30 6.93
C THR A 628 32.44 20.62 7.59
N ARG A 629 31.80 20.60 8.76
CA ARG A 629 31.62 21.77 9.63
C ARG A 629 32.23 21.51 11.00
N ASP A 630 32.97 22.50 11.47
CA ASP A 630 33.51 22.59 12.82
C ASP A 630 32.83 23.75 13.54
N VAL A 631 32.15 23.48 14.65
CA VAL A 631 31.45 24.50 15.44
C VAL A 631 31.76 24.36 16.91
N GLN A 632 31.78 25.48 17.61
CA GLN A 632 31.90 25.54 19.07
C GLN A 632 30.64 26.16 19.64
N VAL A 633 30.00 25.45 20.57
CA VAL A 633 28.73 25.85 21.17
C VAL A 633 28.97 26.04 22.69
N PRO A 634 28.94 27.27 23.19
CA PRO A 634 28.93 27.51 24.63
C PRO A 634 27.53 27.16 25.17
N VAL A 635 27.44 26.21 26.09
CA VAL A 635 26.20 25.75 26.70
C VAL A 635 25.95 26.24 28.10
N GLY A 636 26.88 27.04 28.63
CA GLY A 636 26.75 27.62 29.94
C GLY A 636 27.17 26.66 31.07
N LYS A 637 26.77 27.00 32.30
CA LYS A 637 27.13 26.21 33.50
C LYS A 637 26.21 25.00 33.66
N VAL A 638 26.37 24.02 32.80
CA VAL A 638 25.62 22.74 32.83
C VAL A 638 26.58 21.57 33.00
N PRO A 639 26.13 20.45 33.56
CA PRO A 639 26.95 19.24 33.65
C PRO A 639 27.37 18.76 32.25
N LYS A 640 28.56 18.19 32.14
CA LYS A 640 29.08 17.59 30.94
C LYS A 640 28.18 16.42 30.54
N PRO A 641 27.74 16.32 29.26
CA PRO A 641 26.99 15.18 28.77
C PRO A 641 27.84 13.90 28.84
N LYS A 642 27.19 12.77 29.11
CA LYS A 642 27.84 11.46 29.11
C LYS A 642 28.38 11.11 27.74
N ARG A 643 27.58 11.42 26.69
CA ARG A 643 27.98 11.34 25.28
C ARG A 643 27.13 12.24 24.40
N MET A 644 27.67 12.58 23.23
CA MET A 644 26.95 13.24 22.15
C MET A 644 26.77 12.27 21.00
N MET A 645 25.65 12.40 20.27
CA MET A 645 25.28 11.51 19.18
C MET A 645 24.71 12.30 18.02
N VAL A 646 24.91 11.83 16.80
CA VAL A 646 24.24 12.35 15.59
C VAL A 646 23.09 11.44 15.22
N ASN A 647 21.97 11.99 14.77
CA ASN A 647 20.85 11.25 14.20
C ASN A 647 20.31 10.09 15.08
N TYR A 648 20.27 10.26 16.39
CA TYR A 648 19.97 9.19 17.35
C TYR A 648 18.58 8.57 17.17
N LEU A 649 17.58 9.36 16.84
CA LEU A 649 16.21 8.90 16.62
C LEU A 649 15.93 8.52 15.16
N TYR A 650 16.98 8.39 14.34
CA TYR A 650 16.84 8.19 12.89
C TYR A 650 16.04 9.31 12.21
N ASP A 651 16.12 10.52 12.72
CA ASP A 651 15.44 11.71 12.18
C ASP A 651 15.67 11.89 10.68
N ILE A 652 16.80 11.41 10.18
CA ILE A 652 17.22 11.47 8.78
C ILE A 652 17.60 10.07 8.32
N LEU A 653 17.14 9.67 7.14
CA LEU A 653 17.67 8.51 6.46
C LEU A 653 19.14 8.76 6.11
N SER A 654 20.04 7.92 6.60
CA SER A 654 21.47 8.05 6.36
C SER A 654 22.14 6.72 6.05
N ALA A 655 23.28 6.76 5.34
CA ALA A 655 24.13 5.60 5.17
C ALA A 655 24.96 5.34 6.44
N GLU A 656 25.24 4.06 6.72
CA GLU A 656 26.13 3.63 7.81
C GLU A 656 27.60 3.93 7.54
#